data_2bdf42d5b282f8065242218fb96e7c87
#
_entry.id   2bdf42d5b282f8065242218fb96e7c87
#
_cell.length_a   1.000
_cell.length_b   1.000
_cell.length_c   1.000
_cell.angle_alpha   90.00
_cell.angle_beta   90.00
_cell.angle_gamma   90.00
#
_symmetry.space_group_name_H-M   'P 1'
#
loop_
_entity.id
_entity.type
_entity.pdbx_description
1 polymer ?
#
loop_
_entity_poly.entity_id
_entity_poly.type
_entity_poly.pdbx_seq_one_letter_code
_entity_poly.pdbx_strand_id
1 'polypeptide(L)'
;MGSQRNRGKLSNIRNNFLLDVPILTIFSSIYVVLLVDEIEGFRDGGNTFYLGIPYGMVDRDNPFGVSVSIDLCFILALTIYLITVRFITIKSTSNTMKVLIKHDIIVVTLNYRLGPYGFMCLDTPQVPGNQGIKDQLLAMKWVKSNIEFFGGNADNITLMGESAGAASVEAHLLSEGEKLFHRVILQSGSLLKPGNIVDSNRDVPLKLSQELGFKTDNASEAIAFLAKADPRTVIHASTKLSIDFKLCIEKEFDNVDRILTDRPYNLEIPKIKGMKVLAGFNSREGLVINAANPSGYIDNINFFRDALRTIFDYDQEFESMESLVRNFYIGDANLTEQVRSDIIEFQSDFFYNFPLQWCLERFLENGAGDVYQYMFSYEGGLNYVKNFRNISLDGACHGDELGYLFEMDEDETPSAEDQKVTDRITTLWANFAKYGNPTPGQTDLIPVSWEPISKENVPYLNIDAELTMRSRSFNRRLAFWKLFLKANQKRLKGQLRLDPLVNTKQGLIRGLSASDGDYSMFLGIPYAKVDKDNPFGISTIYPAFDGVFEANDDSVVCPQIDSSTNTFTGELDCLNLNIFVPNVATGQNRLPVLIWIHGGRLANGSGNRYSYGPKFLVRHNVILVTMNYRLGPYGFLCLDIPEVPGNQGIKDQALAMRWVKDNIAEFGGDVNSITVMGESAGASSIDYHLYSNNEALFNRAILQSGSVFTAWSFSDANTSAPSKIAERLGFQTDDVYEALNFLKDTDPKLVIEATSELDTTFRVCAERQFEGVESFLTDRPVNLDLPKVGNMQILSGFNSREQMYEYHDRPAGYYENLDVFYDSLKIGFVYDEELEAMEDIVRHFYIGDEDVSEAVRDQLTDFRSDIDENYPIQKSMKKFLENGAQKVFHYVFSYDGGRNIVKNNSNMTYQGAAHADDIGYLFDYYDKTTPSAEDQRIIDQMTTLWTNFAKFGDPTPDTTELLPVKWIPMTLDTYHYLDIDNELALKKRAFNDRMSFWELFFKANEKKLKGYRRN
;
A
#
# COMPACT_ATOMS: atom_id res chain seq x y z
N MET A 1 -53.87 -19.56 21.49
CA MET A 1 -55.01 -18.83 22.07
C MET A 1 -54.65 -17.34 22.06
N GLY A 2 -55.47 -16.49 21.41
CA GLY A 2 -55.07 -15.13 21.10
C GLY A 2 -55.01 -14.20 22.33
N SER A 3 -53.85 -13.61 22.53
CA SER A 3 -53.69 -12.47 23.42
C SER A 3 -54.22 -11.20 22.72
N GLN A 4 -55.22 -10.54 23.27
CA GLN A 4 -55.69 -9.27 22.80
C GLN A 4 -54.57 -8.23 23.01
N ARG A 5 -54.04 -7.68 21.95
CA ARG A 5 -53.13 -6.52 21.98
C ARG A 5 -53.94 -5.26 22.38
N ASN A 6 -53.82 -4.83 23.63
CA ASN A 6 -54.36 -3.52 24.06
C ASN A 6 -53.41 -2.41 23.56
N ARG A 7 -53.91 -1.60 22.63
CA ARG A 7 -53.23 -0.38 22.18
C ARG A 7 -53.43 0.72 23.23
N GLY A 8 -52.36 1.17 23.87
CA GLY A 8 -52.41 2.36 24.73
C GLY A 8 -52.26 3.63 23.88
N LYS A 9 -53.28 4.43 23.79
CA LYS A 9 -53.24 5.77 23.19
C LYS A 9 -52.81 6.78 24.22
N LEU A 10 -51.75 7.54 23.93
CA LEU A 10 -51.46 8.78 24.64
C LEU A 10 -52.34 9.88 24.07
N SER A 11 -53.45 10.22 24.80
CA SER A 11 -54.32 11.32 24.44
C SER A 11 -54.05 12.55 25.31
N ASN A 12 -53.93 13.68 24.61
CA ASN A 12 -54.01 15.04 25.08
C ASN A 12 -52.84 15.73 25.77
N ILE A 13 -52.10 16.47 24.97
CA ILE A 13 -51.78 17.88 25.26
C ILE A 13 -51.77 18.63 23.92
N ARG A 14 -52.89 19.34 23.62
CA ARG A 14 -52.94 20.44 22.67
C ARG A 14 -52.66 21.71 23.45
N ASN A 15 -51.70 22.53 23.02
CA ASN A 15 -51.81 23.98 22.96
C ASN A 15 -50.75 24.67 22.14
N ASN A 16 -51.18 25.22 21.01
CA ASN A 16 -50.79 26.48 20.39
C ASN A 16 -49.31 26.84 20.24
N PHE A 17 -48.81 26.71 19.01
CA PHE A 17 -48.17 27.86 18.33
C PHE A 17 -48.19 27.60 16.81
N LEU A 18 -49.13 28.32 16.15
CA LEU A 18 -49.12 28.56 14.70
C LEU A 18 -48.16 29.71 14.43
N LEU A 19 -47.15 29.49 13.60
CA LEU A 19 -46.46 30.54 12.87
C LEU A 19 -46.43 30.17 11.40
N ASP A 20 -47.17 30.95 10.61
CA ASP A 20 -47.20 30.96 9.16
C ASP A 20 -45.83 31.32 8.57
N VAL A 21 -45.29 30.49 7.67
CA VAL A 21 -44.30 30.90 6.69
C VAL A 21 -44.63 30.24 5.33
N PRO A 22 -44.58 31.01 4.23
CA PRO A 22 -45.20 30.62 2.96
C PRO A 22 -44.37 29.59 2.16
N ILE A 23 -45.13 28.72 1.50
CA ILE A 23 -44.70 27.71 0.55
C ILE A 23 -43.99 28.38 -0.65
N LEU A 24 -42.74 28.03 -0.93
CA LEU A 24 -42.15 28.20 -2.22
C LEU A 24 -41.87 26.83 -2.86
N THR A 25 -42.54 26.61 -3.95
CA THR A 25 -42.54 25.42 -4.76
C THR A 25 -41.21 25.27 -5.53
N ILE A 26 -40.48 24.19 -5.34
CA ILE A 26 -39.55 23.67 -6.32
C ILE A 26 -39.78 22.16 -6.46
N PHE A 27 -40.11 21.74 -7.69
CA PHE A 27 -40.40 20.38 -8.11
C PHE A 27 -39.16 19.51 -8.18
N SER A 28 -39.14 18.33 -7.60
CA SER A 28 -39.26 17.02 -8.23
C SER A 28 -38.87 15.92 -7.25
N SER A 29 -39.78 14.95 -7.11
CA SER A 29 -39.61 13.65 -6.44
C SER A 29 -39.39 13.64 -4.92
N ILE A 30 -40.35 14.23 -4.19
CA ILE A 30 -40.55 13.96 -2.77
C ILE A 30 -41.60 12.87 -2.68
N TYR A 31 -41.22 11.65 -2.32
CA TYR A 31 -42.16 10.67 -1.79
C TYR A 31 -42.52 11.10 -0.39
N VAL A 32 -43.83 11.27 -0.16
CA VAL A 32 -44.45 11.62 1.09
C VAL A 32 -43.90 10.74 2.21
N VAL A 33 -43.10 11.35 3.09
CA VAL A 33 -42.90 10.84 4.45
C VAL A 33 -44.18 11.14 5.19
N LEU A 34 -44.91 10.11 5.58
CA LEU A 34 -46.00 10.26 6.54
C LEU A 34 -45.42 10.90 7.79
N LEU A 35 -45.85 12.13 8.06
CA LEU A 35 -45.64 12.78 9.35
C LEU A 35 -46.40 11.89 10.37
N VAL A 36 -45.67 11.15 11.17
CA VAL A 36 -46.23 10.39 12.28
C VAL A 36 -46.30 11.39 13.43
N ASP A 37 -47.48 12.02 13.60
CA ASP A 37 -47.73 12.97 14.68
C ASP A 37 -47.72 12.29 16.07
N GLU A 38 -47.82 10.95 16.14
CA GLU A 38 -47.84 10.16 17.38
C GLU A 38 -46.98 8.87 17.20
N ILE A 39 -46.09 8.59 18.15
CA ILE A 39 -45.39 7.31 18.25
C ILE A 39 -46.25 6.39 19.12
N GLU A 40 -46.83 5.35 18.51
CA GLU A 40 -47.59 4.33 19.23
C GLU A 40 -46.67 3.19 19.71
N GLY A 41 -46.72 2.88 21.02
CA GLY A 41 -46.11 1.71 21.63
C GLY A 41 -47.15 0.62 21.94
N PHE A 42 -46.68 -0.57 22.22
CA PHE A 42 -47.54 -1.66 22.71
C PHE A 42 -47.11 -2.09 24.14
N ARG A 43 -48.02 -2.70 24.89
CA ARG A 43 -47.73 -3.20 26.25
C ARG A 43 -47.74 -4.72 26.29
N ASP A 44 -46.73 -5.28 27.00
CA ASP A 44 -46.63 -6.68 27.31
C ASP A 44 -46.06 -6.83 28.73
N GLY A 45 -46.76 -7.58 29.61
CA GLY A 45 -46.33 -7.88 30.99
C GLY A 45 -46.06 -6.65 31.85
N GLY A 46 -46.71 -5.53 31.66
CA GLY A 46 -46.49 -4.27 32.42
C GLY A 46 -45.43 -3.32 31.77
N ASN A 47 -44.67 -3.80 30.80
CA ASN A 47 -43.69 -2.99 30.09
C ASN A 47 -44.31 -2.34 28.84
N THR A 48 -43.75 -1.20 28.39
CA THR A 48 -44.14 -0.53 27.14
C THR A 48 -42.97 -0.59 26.15
N PHE A 49 -43.29 -0.99 24.91
CA PHE A 49 -42.30 -1.17 23.82
C PHE A 49 -42.65 -0.23 22.66
N TYR A 50 -41.61 0.43 22.13
CA TYR A 50 -41.70 1.28 20.94
C TYR A 50 -40.69 0.73 19.92
N LEU A 51 -41.16 0.26 18.75
CA LEU A 51 -40.31 -0.43 17.78
C LEU A 51 -40.26 0.31 16.45
N GLY A 52 -39.10 0.30 15.81
CA GLY A 52 -38.91 0.80 14.44
C GLY A 52 -38.96 2.33 14.32
N ILE A 53 -38.56 3.08 15.34
CA ILE A 53 -38.51 4.54 15.28
C ILE A 53 -37.34 4.97 14.38
N PRO A 54 -37.61 5.69 13.25
CA PRO A 54 -36.52 6.17 12.38
C PRO A 54 -35.81 7.36 13.03
N TYR A 55 -34.48 7.37 13.04
CA TYR A 55 -33.66 8.45 13.57
C TYR A 55 -32.79 9.14 12.50
N GLY A 56 -32.62 8.53 11.34
CA GLY A 56 -31.84 9.03 10.22
C GLY A 56 -32.31 8.48 8.89
N MET A 57 -31.94 9.15 7.81
CA MET A 57 -32.29 8.77 6.46
C MET A 57 -31.01 8.62 5.62
N VAL A 58 -30.93 7.49 4.91
CA VAL A 58 -29.84 7.21 3.95
C VAL A 58 -30.20 7.82 2.60
N ASP A 59 -29.28 8.57 2.01
CA ASP A 59 -29.45 9.08 0.65
C ASP A 59 -29.45 7.89 -0.34
N ARG A 60 -30.49 7.79 -1.14
CA ARG A 60 -30.64 6.69 -2.12
C ARG A 60 -29.72 6.83 -3.31
N ASP A 61 -29.33 8.06 -3.64
CA ASP A 61 -28.41 8.32 -4.75
C ASP A 61 -26.94 8.15 -4.31
N ASN A 62 -26.65 8.28 -3.01
CA ASN A 62 -25.35 7.98 -2.41
C ASN A 62 -25.50 7.14 -1.12
N PRO A 63 -25.83 5.85 -1.21
CA PRO A 63 -26.04 4.99 -0.04
C PRO A 63 -24.76 4.68 0.75
N PHE A 64 -23.61 5.05 0.23
CA PHE A 64 -22.30 4.93 0.87
C PHE A 64 -21.86 6.20 1.62
N GLY A 65 -22.63 7.30 1.48
CA GLY A 65 -22.35 8.58 2.09
C GLY A 65 -22.91 8.72 3.53
N VAL A 66 -22.77 9.91 4.11
CA VAL A 66 -23.26 10.23 5.46
C VAL A 66 -24.78 10.35 5.45
N SER A 67 -25.47 9.75 6.45
CA SER A 67 -26.91 9.89 6.65
C SER A 67 -27.26 11.28 7.20
N VAL A 68 -28.47 11.74 6.91
CA VAL A 68 -29.04 12.99 7.44
C VAL A 68 -30.00 12.70 8.59
N SER A 69 -30.10 13.64 9.56
CA SER A 69 -31.05 13.54 10.67
C SER A 69 -32.49 13.73 10.20
N ILE A 70 -33.42 13.07 10.88
CA ILE A 70 -34.84 13.30 10.73
C ILE A 70 -35.30 14.12 11.92
N ASP A 71 -35.80 15.34 11.70
CA ASP A 71 -36.42 16.15 12.74
C ASP A 71 -37.83 15.65 12.98
N LEU A 72 -37.95 14.77 13.99
CA LEU A 72 -39.25 14.37 14.53
C LEU A 72 -39.46 15.07 15.88
N CYS A 73 -40.40 15.96 15.97
CA CYS A 73 -40.83 16.61 17.21
C CYS A 73 -41.86 15.75 17.94
N PHE A 74 -41.69 15.60 19.31
CA PHE A 74 -42.62 15.06 20.35
C PHE A 74 -42.44 13.59 20.78
N ILE A 75 -42.55 13.26 22.02
CA ILE A 75 -42.65 13.51 23.46
C ILE A 75 -42.68 12.20 24.26
N LEU A 76 -41.97 12.09 25.37
CA LEU A 76 -42.10 11.48 26.73
C LEU A 76 -41.17 10.31 27.09
N ALA A 77 -40.68 10.37 28.14
CA ALA A 77 -39.72 10.11 29.19
C ALA A 77 -39.36 8.66 29.63
N LEU A 78 -38.09 8.32 29.97
CA LEU A 78 -37.51 7.30 30.92
C LEU A 78 -36.04 6.89 30.59
N THR A 79 -35.23 6.40 31.53
CA THR A 79 -33.77 6.21 31.51
C THR A 79 -33.25 5.18 30.48
N ILE A 80 -32.08 5.39 29.82
CA ILE A 80 -31.64 4.70 28.56
C ILE A 80 -30.44 3.83 28.67
N TYR A 81 -30.42 2.76 27.84
CA TYR A 81 -29.28 2.00 27.38
C TYR A 81 -29.22 1.95 25.86
N LEU A 82 -28.04 2.24 25.29
CA LEU A 82 -27.71 2.02 23.85
C LEU A 82 -26.84 0.76 23.71
N ILE A 83 -27.31 -0.20 22.93
CA ILE A 83 -26.60 -1.48 22.74
C ILE A 83 -26.27 -1.68 21.27
N THR A 84 -24.99 -1.93 20.97
CA THR A 84 -24.52 -2.35 19.65
C THR A 84 -23.92 -3.76 19.74
N VAL A 85 -24.46 -4.72 19.00
CA VAL A 85 -23.98 -6.10 18.97
C VAL A 85 -23.58 -6.52 17.56
N ARG A 86 -22.40 -7.15 17.40
CA ARG A 86 -21.91 -7.70 16.11
C ARG A 86 -22.46 -9.12 15.90
N PHE A 87 -23.12 -9.39 14.75
CA PHE A 87 -23.55 -10.72 14.27
C PHE A 87 -24.67 -11.45 15.03
N ILE A 88 -25.20 -10.90 16.09
CA ILE A 88 -26.36 -11.47 16.72
C ILE A 88 -27.55 -10.61 16.30
N THR A 89 -28.39 -11.16 15.44
CA THR A 89 -29.69 -10.55 15.19
C THR A 89 -30.54 -10.81 16.43
N ILE A 90 -30.48 -9.90 17.41
CA ILE A 90 -31.52 -9.86 18.42
C ILE A 90 -32.79 -9.55 17.64
N LYS A 91 -33.60 -10.58 17.39
CA LYS A 91 -34.96 -10.33 16.92
C LYS A 91 -35.56 -9.41 17.97
N SER A 92 -35.90 -8.16 17.58
CA SER A 92 -36.59 -7.23 18.43
C SER A 92 -38.01 -7.72 18.72
N THR A 93 -38.12 -8.86 19.38
CA THR A 93 -39.34 -9.37 19.95
C THR A 93 -39.45 -8.79 21.35
N SER A 94 -40.65 -8.56 21.80
CA SER A 94 -40.98 -7.98 23.12
C SER A 94 -40.33 -8.73 24.31
N ASN A 95 -39.77 -9.91 24.08
CA ASN A 95 -39.23 -10.78 25.13
C ASN A 95 -37.80 -10.56 25.48
N THR A 96 -36.93 -10.18 24.52
CA THR A 96 -35.46 -10.15 24.68
C THR A 96 -34.92 -9.12 25.70
N MET A 97 -35.71 -8.17 26.15
CA MET A 97 -35.29 -7.09 27.06
C MET A 97 -35.89 -7.17 28.49
N LYS A 98 -36.72 -8.16 28.77
CA LYS A 98 -37.46 -8.26 30.02
C LYS A 98 -36.60 -8.31 31.26
N VAL A 99 -35.44 -8.96 31.19
CA VAL A 99 -34.54 -9.15 32.34
C VAL A 99 -33.86 -7.86 32.80
N LEU A 100 -33.55 -6.94 31.87
CA LEU A 100 -32.95 -5.65 32.19
C LEU A 100 -34.01 -4.59 32.55
N ILE A 101 -35.14 -4.55 31.84
CA ILE A 101 -36.20 -3.54 32.04
C ILE A 101 -36.83 -3.65 33.43
N LYS A 102 -36.88 -4.85 34.03
CA LYS A 102 -37.40 -5.06 35.42
C LYS A 102 -36.62 -4.30 36.50
N HIS A 103 -35.43 -3.77 36.15
CA HIS A 103 -34.63 -2.95 37.06
C HIS A 103 -34.92 -1.43 36.93
N ASP A 104 -36.08 -1.01 36.46
CA ASP A 104 -36.49 0.40 36.28
C ASP A 104 -35.47 1.23 35.47
N ILE A 105 -35.04 0.67 34.37
CA ILE A 105 -34.18 1.32 33.38
C ILE A 105 -34.80 1.22 32.00
N ILE A 106 -34.50 2.15 31.12
CA ILE A 106 -34.85 2.06 29.71
C ILE A 106 -33.71 1.48 28.93
N VAL A 107 -34.07 0.57 28.05
CA VAL A 107 -33.15 -0.01 27.11
C VAL A 107 -33.53 0.49 25.72
N VAL A 108 -32.57 1.13 25.03
CA VAL A 108 -32.67 1.55 23.63
C VAL A 108 -31.68 0.72 22.81
N THR A 109 -32.20 0.07 21.79
CA THR A 109 -31.37 -0.62 20.78
C THR A 109 -31.44 0.10 19.45
N LEU A 110 -30.36 0.10 18.70
CA LEU A 110 -30.29 0.78 17.42
C LEU A 110 -29.71 -0.12 16.33
N ASN A 111 -30.17 0.12 15.10
CA ASN A 111 -29.58 -0.45 13.90
C ASN A 111 -28.69 0.60 13.23
N TYR A 112 -27.60 0.18 12.64
CA TYR A 112 -26.69 1.02 11.86
C TYR A 112 -26.20 0.25 10.63
N ARG A 113 -25.75 0.96 9.60
CA ARG A 113 -25.27 0.34 8.38
C ARG A 113 -24.01 -0.50 8.62
N LEU A 114 -23.94 -1.65 7.94
CA LEU A 114 -22.86 -2.64 8.01
C LEU A 114 -22.22 -2.84 6.65
N GLY A 115 -21.07 -3.53 6.64
CA GLY A 115 -20.36 -3.92 5.42
C GLY A 115 -19.99 -2.71 4.54
N PRO A 116 -20.13 -2.83 3.21
CA PRO A 116 -19.77 -1.76 2.28
C PRO A 116 -20.56 -0.46 2.51
N TYR A 117 -21.82 -0.54 2.95
CA TYR A 117 -22.67 0.62 3.19
C TYR A 117 -22.32 1.39 4.46
N GLY A 118 -21.79 0.72 5.47
CA GLY A 118 -21.42 1.31 6.77
C GLY A 118 -19.94 1.65 6.93
N PHE A 119 -19.05 0.97 6.18
CA PHE A 119 -17.61 1.02 6.45
C PHE A 119 -16.73 1.10 5.19
N MET A 120 -17.29 1.52 4.06
CA MET A 120 -16.49 1.90 2.90
C MET A 120 -15.82 3.24 3.19
N CYS A 121 -14.51 3.33 2.93
CA CYS A 121 -13.67 4.48 3.25
C CYS A 121 -12.82 4.84 2.02
N LEU A 122 -13.19 5.90 1.31
CA LEU A 122 -12.55 6.31 0.06
C LEU A 122 -11.74 7.60 0.17
N ASP A 123 -11.71 8.21 1.36
CA ASP A 123 -11.08 9.50 1.59
C ASP A 123 -11.64 10.62 0.68
N THR A 124 -12.95 10.60 0.43
CA THR A 124 -13.64 11.63 -0.35
C THR A 124 -14.80 12.22 0.46
N PRO A 125 -15.22 13.46 0.23
CA PRO A 125 -16.37 14.05 0.94
C PRO A 125 -17.66 13.26 0.78
N GLN A 126 -17.82 12.55 -0.37
CA GLN A 126 -18.99 11.73 -0.66
C GLN A 126 -19.00 10.40 0.11
N VAL A 127 -17.83 9.83 0.37
CA VAL A 127 -17.66 8.56 1.10
C VAL A 127 -16.47 8.70 2.07
N PRO A 128 -16.62 9.52 3.13
CA PRO A 128 -15.51 9.89 4.01
C PRO A 128 -15.02 8.74 4.90
N GLY A 129 -15.89 7.74 5.17
CA GLY A 129 -15.61 6.62 6.05
C GLY A 129 -16.47 6.60 7.32
N ASN A 130 -16.49 5.44 8.00
CA ASN A 130 -17.14 5.22 9.29
C ASN A 130 -18.64 5.59 9.33
N GLN A 131 -19.36 5.45 8.22
CA GLN A 131 -20.78 5.84 8.13
C GLN A 131 -21.66 5.09 9.15
N GLY A 132 -21.35 3.80 9.44
CA GLY A 132 -22.04 3.04 10.47
C GLY A 132 -21.89 3.63 11.87
N ILE A 133 -20.72 4.18 12.22
CA ILE A 133 -20.50 4.87 13.50
C ILE A 133 -21.19 6.24 13.50
N LYS A 134 -21.24 6.92 12.35
CA LYS A 134 -22.00 8.17 12.20
C LYS A 134 -23.50 7.94 12.30
N ASP A 135 -24.02 6.80 11.81
CA ASP A 135 -25.41 6.39 12.05
C ASP A 135 -25.69 6.22 13.55
N GLN A 136 -24.79 5.58 14.31
CA GLN A 136 -24.86 5.48 15.77
C GLN A 136 -24.84 6.85 16.44
N LEU A 137 -24.00 7.78 15.96
CA LEU A 137 -23.95 9.16 16.45
C LEU A 137 -25.28 9.89 16.23
N LEU A 138 -25.92 9.73 15.08
CA LEU A 138 -27.26 10.26 14.80
C LEU A 138 -28.31 9.69 15.75
N ALA A 139 -28.28 8.37 16.00
CA ALA A 139 -29.16 7.72 16.95
C ALA A 139 -28.97 8.28 18.35
N MET A 140 -27.76 8.48 18.82
CA MET A 140 -27.45 9.07 20.11
C MET A 140 -27.91 10.53 20.21
N LYS A 141 -27.73 11.35 19.16
CA LYS A 141 -28.23 12.71 19.06
C LYS A 141 -29.79 12.72 19.18
N TRP A 142 -30.43 11.81 18.43
CA TRP A 142 -31.88 11.64 18.52
C TRP A 142 -32.35 11.27 19.94
N VAL A 143 -31.69 10.30 20.54
CA VAL A 143 -31.93 9.85 21.91
C VAL A 143 -31.75 11.01 22.89
N LYS A 144 -30.65 11.73 22.89
CA LYS A 144 -30.37 12.88 23.76
C LYS A 144 -31.46 13.94 23.67
N SER A 145 -31.98 14.18 22.46
CA SER A 145 -33.02 15.20 22.22
C SER A 145 -34.45 14.75 22.59
N ASN A 146 -34.73 13.45 22.59
CA ASN A 146 -36.10 12.96 22.68
C ASN A 146 -36.44 12.12 23.91
N ILE A 147 -35.43 11.65 24.61
CA ILE A 147 -35.65 10.59 25.62
C ILE A 147 -36.41 11.05 26.86
N GLU A 148 -36.37 12.31 27.19
CA GLU A 148 -37.22 12.88 28.28
C GLU A 148 -38.72 12.69 28.00
N PHE A 149 -39.08 12.64 26.74
CA PHE A 149 -40.41 12.38 26.29
C PHE A 149 -40.86 10.90 26.47
N PHE A 150 -39.90 9.99 26.68
CA PHE A 150 -40.13 8.60 27.10
C PHE A 150 -39.92 8.40 28.62
N GLY A 151 -39.73 9.48 29.48
CA GLY A 151 -39.45 9.52 30.94
C GLY A 151 -38.00 9.28 31.33
N GLY A 152 -37.06 9.39 30.38
CA GLY A 152 -35.64 9.24 30.67
C GLY A 152 -35.01 10.50 31.21
N ASN A 153 -33.82 10.28 31.63
CA ASN A 153 -32.98 11.38 32.04
C ASN A 153 -31.89 11.54 30.96
N ALA A 154 -32.06 12.59 30.14
CA ALA A 154 -31.07 12.90 29.10
C ALA A 154 -29.68 13.20 29.68
N ASP A 155 -29.57 13.51 30.97
CA ASP A 155 -28.31 13.71 31.70
C ASP A 155 -27.80 12.45 32.41
N ASN A 156 -28.41 11.28 32.15
CA ASN A 156 -27.97 9.98 32.68
C ASN A 156 -28.04 8.87 31.64
N ILE A 157 -27.28 9.04 30.55
CA ILE A 157 -27.19 8.08 29.46
C ILE A 157 -25.93 7.22 29.66
N THR A 158 -26.09 5.91 29.62
CA THR A 158 -24.99 4.93 29.61
C THR A 158 -24.92 4.29 28.24
N LEU A 159 -23.79 4.44 27.54
CA LEU A 159 -23.52 3.80 26.26
C LEU A 159 -22.87 2.43 26.51
N MET A 160 -23.44 1.37 25.92
CA MET A 160 -23.01 -0.01 26.15
C MET A 160 -22.78 -0.72 24.82
N GLY A 161 -21.76 -1.58 24.77
CA GLY A 161 -21.51 -2.42 23.58
C GLY A 161 -20.70 -3.66 23.91
N GLU A 162 -20.91 -4.71 23.12
CA GLU A 162 -20.15 -5.96 23.15
C GLU A 162 -19.36 -6.12 21.85
N SER A 163 -18.12 -6.67 21.96
CA SER A 163 -17.25 -6.96 20.80
C SER A 163 -17.03 -5.70 19.92
N ALA A 164 -17.48 -5.71 18.65
CA ALA A 164 -17.45 -4.54 17.78
C ALA A 164 -18.29 -3.36 18.32
N GLY A 165 -19.32 -3.63 19.12
CA GLY A 165 -20.06 -2.61 19.84
C GLY A 165 -19.23 -1.92 20.91
N ALA A 166 -18.41 -2.66 21.67
CA ALA A 166 -17.47 -2.08 22.61
C ALA A 166 -16.39 -1.25 21.92
N ALA A 167 -15.87 -1.70 20.77
CA ALA A 167 -15.00 -0.91 19.92
C ALA A 167 -15.68 0.37 19.40
N SER A 168 -16.99 0.30 19.06
CA SER A 168 -17.76 1.48 18.67
C SER A 168 -17.90 2.48 19.81
N VAL A 169 -18.14 1.99 21.06
CA VAL A 169 -18.18 2.85 22.26
C VAL A 169 -16.86 3.61 22.43
N GLU A 170 -15.71 2.90 22.27
CA GLU A 170 -14.39 3.53 22.33
C GLU A 170 -14.19 4.54 21.18
N ALA A 171 -14.64 4.24 19.95
CA ALA A 171 -14.59 5.17 18.84
C ALA A 171 -15.37 6.47 19.13
N HIS A 172 -16.54 6.39 19.77
CA HIS A 172 -17.29 7.58 20.20
C HIS A 172 -16.59 8.38 21.30
N LEU A 173 -15.80 7.74 22.18
CA LEU A 173 -14.97 8.43 23.17
C LEU A 173 -13.83 9.23 22.50
N LEU A 174 -13.27 8.71 21.42
CA LEU A 174 -12.17 9.31 20.66
C LEU A 174 -12.63 10.38 19.65
N SER A 175 -13.90 10.32 19.19
CA SER A 175 -14.39 11.24 18.15
C SER A 175 -14.42 12.70 18.62
N GLU A 176 -14.25 13.63 17.67
CA GLU A 176 -14.21 15.09 17.93
C GLU A 176 -15.59 15.68 18.34
N GLY A 177 -16.68 15.01 18.02
CA GLY A 177 -18.02 15.49 18.24
C GLY A 177 -18.45 15.65 19.71
N GLU A 178 -19.69 16.10 19.92
CA GLU A 178 -20.31 16.34 21.23
C GLU A 178 -20.33 15.08 22.11
N LYS A 179 -20.19 15.25 23.44
CA LYS A 179 -20.37 14.20 24.44
C LYS A 179 -21.84 13.95 24.71
N LEU A 180 -22.41 12.85 24.21
CA LEU A 180 -23.82 12.51 24.26
C LEU A 180 -24.20 11.53 25.39
N PHE A 181 -23.21 11.00 26.12
CA PHE A 181 -23.41 9.99 27.18
C PHE A 181 -22.54 10.29 28.40
N HIS A 182 -22.86 9.67 29.53
CA HIS A 182 -22.29 9.98 30.84
C HIS A 182 -21.47 8.85 31.44
N ARG A 183 -21.73 7.61 30.99
CA ARG A 183 -21.04 6.39 31.40
C ARG A 183 -20.89 5.44 30.21
N VAL A 184 -19.97 4.52 30.32
CA VAL A 184 -19.76 3.50 29.29
C VAL A 184 -19.63 2.10 29.90
N ILE A 185 -20.12 1.10 29.14
CA ILE A 185 -19.92 -0.33 29.40
C ILE A 185 -19.28 -0.95 28.16
N LEU A 186 -18.10 -1.55 28.32
CA LEU A 186 -17.36 -2.24 27.25
C LEU A 186 -17.25 -3.72 27.58
N GLN A 187 -17.90 -4.57 26.79
CA GLN A 187 -17.91 -6.03 26.98
C GLN A 187 -17.09 -6.69 25.86
N SER A 188 -16.04 -7.43 26.24
CA SER A 188 -15.26 -8.29 25.35
C SER A 188 -14.75 -7.63 24.08
N GLY A 189 -14.42 -6.30 24.13
CA GLY A 189 -13.99 -5.58 22.95
C GLY A 189 -13.28 -4.26 23.23
N SER A 190 -12.38 -3.88 22.32
CA SER A 190 -11.69 -2.60 22.29
C SER A 190 -11.33 -2.22 20.86
N LEU A 191 -11.24 -0.96 20.57
CA LEU A 191 -10.76 -0.44 19.30
C LEU A 191 -9.27 -0.75 19.07
N LEU A 192 -8.52 -1.00 20.16
CA LEU A 192 -7.13 -1.44 20.16
C LEU A 192 -6.96 -2.90 19.73
N LYS A 193 -8.04 -3.66 19.53
CA LYS A 193 -7.97 -5.02 18.97
C LYS A 193 -7.26 -5.01 17.63
N PRO A 194 -6.22 -5.86 17.45
CA PRO A 194 -5.50 -5.97 16.19
C PRO A 194 -6.42 -6.19 14.98
N GLY A 195 -6.18 -5.40 13.92
CA GLY A 195 -6.96 -5.50 12.69
C GLY A 195 -8.34 -4.81 12.71
N ASN A 196 -8.71 -4.04 13.73
CA ASN A 196 -9.97 -3.28 13.75
C ASN A 196 -9.95 -2.00 12.91
N ILE A 197 -8.76 -1.52 12.51
CA ILE A 197 -8.58 -0.27 11.77
C ILE A 197 -7.91 -0.56 10.43
N VAL A 198 -8.41 0.08 9.38
CA VAL A 198 -7.79 0.15 8.04
C VAL A 198 -7.44 1.60 7.71
N ASP A 199 -6.47 1.82 6.81
CA ASP A 199 -6.14 3.20 6.39
C ASP A 199 -7.21 3.73 5.42
N SER A 200 -7.39 3.07 4.27
CA SER A 200 -8.51 3.32 3.35
C SER A 200 -8.73 2.07 2.47
N ASN A 201 -9.86 2.02 1.77
CA ASN A 201 -10.17 0.93 0.85
C ASN A 201 -10.62 1.46 -0.53
N ARG A 202 -9.83 2.38 -1.09
CA ARG A 202 -10.12 3.12 -2.34
C ARG A 202 -10.32 2.21 -3.56
N ASP A 203 -9.70 1.06 -3.61
CA ASP A 203 -9.79 0.06 -4.68
C ASP A 203 -11.04 -0.83 -4.58
N VAL A 204 -11.71 -0.84 -3.43
CA VAL A 204 -12.87 -1.70 -3.18
C VAL A 204 -14.03 -1.45 -4.15
N PRO A 205 -14.42 -0.20 -4.49
CA PRO A 205 -15.48 0.00 -5.47
C PRO A 205 -15.18 -0.61 -6.82
N LEU A 206 -13.94 -0.52 -7.29
CA LEU A 206 -13.49 -1.07 -8.57
C LEU A 206 -13.58 -2.60 -8.56
N LYS A 207 -13.11 -3.25 -7.49
CA LYS A 207 -13.20 -4.71 -7.31
C LYS A 207 -14.64 -5.19 -7.26
N LEU A 208 -15.51 -4.50 -6.52
CA LEU A 208 -16.93 -4.86 -6.42
C LEU A 208 -17.68 -4.66 -7.74
N SER A 209 -17.46 -3.55 -8.43
CA SER A 209 -18.10 -3.29 -9.72
C SER A 209 -17.64 -4.28 -10.77
N GLN A 210 -16.36 -4.62 -10.82
CA GLN A 210 -15.82 -5.65 -11.73
C GLN A 210 -16.43 -7.03 -11.45
N GLU A 211 -16.55 -7.44 -10.19
CA GLU A 211 -17.20 -8.69 -9.81
C GLU A 211 -18.67 -8.74 -10.26
N LEU A 212 -19.34 -7.59 -10.28
CA LEU A 212 -20.73 -7.44 -10.74
C LEU A 212 -20.86 -7.21 -12.26
N GLY A 213 -19.74 -7.31 -13.01
CA GLY A 213 -19.73 -7.23 -14.47
C GLY A 213 -19.59 -5.81 -15.04
N PHE A 214 -19.30 -4.80 -14.22
CA PHE A 214 -19.03 -3.44 -14.67
C PHE A 214 -17.55 -3.11 -14.44
N LYS A 215 -16.76 -3.08 -15.51
CA LYS A 215 -15.33 -2.77 -15.47
C LYS A 215 -15.12 -1.28 -15.74
N THR A 216 -14.50 -0.59 -14.81
CA THR A 216 -14.08 0.81 -14.91
C THR A 216 -12.83 1.01 -14.04
N ASP A 217 -11.98 1.97 -14.39
CA ASP A 217 -10.84 2.40 -13.59
C ASP A 217 -11.16 3.67 -12.78
N ASN A 218 -12.38 4.21 -12.92
CA ASN A 218 -12.88 5.38 -12.22
C ASN A 218 -13.71 4.99 -11.00
N ALA A 219 -13.21 5.28 -9.78
CA ALA A 219 -13.89 4.97 -8.53
C ALA A 219 -15.28 5.63 -8.40
N SER A 220 -15.47 6.84 -8.94
CA SER A 220 -16.76 7.54 -8.90
C SER A 220 -17.81 6.85 -9.77
N GLU A 221 -17.41 6.33 -10.95
CA GLU A 221 -18.31 5.54 -11.82
C GLU A 221 -18.65 4.20 -11.16
N ALA A 222 -17.67 3.54 -10.56
CA ALA A 222 -17.88 2.31 -9.80
C ALA A 222 -18.90 2.52 -8.67
N ILE A 223 -18.77 3.58 -7.88
CA ILE A 223 -19.71 3.97 -6.80
C ILE A 223 -21.11 4.24 -7.37
N ALA A 224 -21.21 5.01 -8.47
CA ALA A 224 -22.50 5.32 -9.11
C ALA A 224 -23.20 4.06 -9.65
N PHE A 225 -22.44 3.08 -10.14
CA PHE A 225 -22.93 1.77 -10.54
C PHE A 225 -23.42 0.97 -9.32
N LEU A 226 -22.58 0.86 -8.26
CA LEU A 226 -22.89 0.11 -7.04
C LEU A 226 -24.10 0.70 -6.29
N ALA A 227 -24.29 2.02 -6.33
CA ALA A 227 -25.45 2.69 -5.73
C ALA A 227 -26.79 2.28 -6.36
N LYS A 228 -26.76 1.88 -7.63
CA LYS A 228 -27.97 1.41 -8.38
C LYS A 228 -28.12 -0.10 -8.36
N ALA A 229 -27.11 -0.85 -7.95
CA ALA A 229 -27.15 -2.30 -7.88
C ALA A 229 -28.04 -2.79 -6.73
N ASP A 230 -28.60 -4.00 -6.86
CA ASP A 230 -29.34 -4.63 -5.74
C ASP A 230 -28.35 -4.82 -4.55
N PRO A 231 -28.66 -4.32 -3.37
CA PRO A 231 -27.79 -4.44 -2.19
C PRO A 231 -27.38 -5.89 -1.87
N ARG A 232 -28.22 -6.85 -2.14
CA ARG A 232 -27.93 -8.27 -1.92
C ARG A 232 -26.76 -8.74 -2.79
N THR A 233 -26.72 -8.29 -4.06
CA THR A 233 -25.63 -8.65 -4.99
C THR A 233 -24.33 -7.98 -4.58
N VAL A 234 -24.35 -6.72 -4.12
CA VAL A 234 -23.17 -6.01 -3.60
C VAL A 234 -22.61 -6.70 -2.36
N ILE A 235 -23.47 -7.08 -1.40
CA ILE A 235 -23.05 -7.79 -0.18
C ILE A 235 -22.50 -9.18 -0.54
N HIS A 236 -23.15 -9.90 -1.48
CA HIS A 236 -22.67 -11.21 -1.93
C HIS A 236 -21.29 -11.10 -2.62
N ALA A 237 -21.10 -10.10 -3.48
CA ALA A 237 -19.80 -9.83 -4.12
C ALA A 237 -18.72 -9.52 -3.08
N SER A 238 -19.02 -8.70 -2.07
CA SER A 238 -18.07 -8.38 -1.00
C SER A 238 -17.66 -9.61 -0.18
N THR A 239 -18.59 -10.53 0.07
CA THR A 239 -18.32 -11.80 0.75
C THR A 239 -17.48 -12.73 -0.12
N LYS A 240 -17.81 -12.84 -1.42
CA LYS A 240 -17.06 -13.68 -2.38
C LYS A 240 -15.61 -13.23 -2.53
N LEU A 241 -15.38 -11.92 -2.55
CA LEU A 241 -14.05 -11.32 -2.63
C LEU A 241 -13.32 -11.27 -1.28
N SER A 242 -13.93 -11.77 -0.21
CA SER A 242 -13.40 -11.74 1.16
C SER A 242 -12.97 -10.33 1.62
N ILE A 243 -13.72 -9.29 1.20
CA ILE A 243 -13.43 -7.91 1.58
C ILE A 243 -13.89 -7.67 3.02
N ASP A 244 -12.96 -7.25 3.88
CA ASP A 244 -13.23 -6.98 5.29
C ASP A 244 -13.41 -5.46 5.50
N PHE A 245 -14.62 -5.05 5.88
CA PHE A 245 -14.96 -3.65 6.15
C PHE A 245 -14.82 -3.33 7.63
N LYS A 246 -13.98 -2.34 7.94
CA LYS A 246 -13.60 -1.94 9.29
C LYS A 246 -13.59 -0.42 9.43
N LEU A 247 -13.36 0.07 10.65
CA LEU A 247 -13.16 1.50 10.87
C LEU A 247 -11.89 1.96 10.15
N CYS A 248 -11.90 3.23 9.72
CA CYS A 248 -10.76 3.84 9.05
C CYS A 248 -10.37 5.18 9.67
N ILE A 249 -9.16 5.62 9.37
CA ILE A 249 -8.69 6.97 9.66
C ILE A 249 -9.29 7.91 8.62
N GLU A 250 -9.93 9.01 9.05
CA GLU A 250 -10.69 9.91 8.19
C GLU A 250 -9.92 11.19 7.91
N LYS A 251 -9.91 11.61 6.64
CA LYS A 251 -9.45 12.94 6.24
C LYS A 251 -10.45 14.02 6.67
N GLU A 252 -9.96 15.25 6.77
CA GLU A 252 -10.79 16.41 7.08
C GLU A 252 -11.56 16.88 5.85
N PHE A 253 -12.88 17.05 5.99
CA PHE A 253 -13.76 17.59 4.97
C PHE A 253 -14.74 18.59 5.61
N ASP A 254 -15.07 19.66 4.91
CA ASP A 254 -16.01 20.67 5.37
C ASP A 254 -17.37 20.05 5.70
N ASN A 255 -17.89 20.35 6.90
CA ASN A 255 -19.18 19.90 7.41
C ASN A 255 -19.37 18.38 7.56
N VAL A 256 -18.26 17.61 7.69
CA VAL A 256 -18.30 16.17 7.96
C VAL A 256 -17.66 15.89 9.31
N ASP A 257 -18.46 15.42 10.29
CA ASP A 257 -17.96 14.99 11.60
C ASP A 257 -17.00 13.80 11.42
N ARG A 258 -15.78 13.89 11.97
CA ARG A 258 -14.79 12.80 11.98
C ARG A 258 -14.94 11.94 13.23
N ILE A 259 -14.84 10.63 13.06
CA ILE A 259 -14.84 9.65 14.16
C ILE A 259 -13.42 9.36 14.63
N LEU A 260 -12.52 9.07 13.68
CA LEU A 260 -11.11 8.77 13.97
C LEU A 260 -10.21 9.62 13.08
N THR A 261 -9.36 10.41 13.70
CA THR A 261 -8.37 11.28 13.01
C THR A 261 -6.99 10.67 12.94
N ASP A 262 -6.72 9.61 13.73
CA ASP A 262 -5.48 8.84 13.77
C ASP A 262 -5.76 7.46 14.40
N ARG A 263 -4.71 6.62 14.48
CA ARG A 263 -4.78 5.34 15.18
C ARG A 263 -5.16 5.54 16.66
N PRO A 264 -6.03 4.69 17.23
CA PRO A 264 -6.55 4.90 18.58
C PRO A 264 -5.48 5.10 19.65
N TYR A 265 -4.34 4.41 19.53
CA TYR A 265 -3.25 4.50 20.51
C TYR A 265 -2.43 5.81 20.41
N ASN A 266 -2.61 6.61 19.34
CA ASN A 266 -1.99 7.93 19.18
C ASN A 266 -2.89 9.05 19.69
N LEU A 267 -4.21 8.80 19.88
CA LEU A 267 -5.19 9.83 20.21
C LEU A 267 -5.36 10.00 21.73
N GLU A 268 -5.52 11.21 22.21
CA GLU A 268 -6.04 11.50 23.54
C GLU A 268 -7.53 11.14 23.62
N ILE A 269 -8.02 10.90 24.83
CA ILE A 269 -9.43 10.51 25.07
C ILE A 269 -10.12 11.60 25.91
N PRO A 270 -10.39 12.80 25.39
CA PRO A 270 -10.86 13.93 26.19
C PRO A 270 -12.24 13.70 26.83
N LYS A 271 -13.10 12.89 26.20
CA LYS A 271 -14.46 12.59 26.71
C LYS A 271 -14.47 11.67 27.92
N ILE A 272 -13.37 10.93 28.18
CA ILE A 272 -13.30 9.99 29.30
C ILE A 272 -13.08 10.67 30.67
N LYS A 273 -12.60 11.91 30.68
CA LYS A 273 -12.24 12.61 31.91
C LYS A 273 -13.42 12.66 32.89
N GLY A 274 -13.23 12.09 34.09
CA GLY A 274 -14.22 11.98 35.15
C GLY A 274 -15.36 10.99 34.84
N MET A 275 -15.35 10.30 33.69
CA MET A 275 -16.39 9.34 33.30
C MET A 275 -16.18 8.01 34.04
N LYS A 276 -17.29 7.40 34.50
CA LYS A 276 -17.26 6.07 35.10
C LYS A 276 -17.37 5.00 34.02
N VAL A 277 -16.62 3.94 34.16
CA VAL A 277 -16.48 2.84 33.20
C VAL A 277 -16.74 1.50 33.86
N LEU A 278 -17.48 0.62 33.21
CA LEU A 278 -17.57 -0.80 33.52
C LEU A 278 -17.08 -1.57 32.30
N ALA A 279 -16.09 -2.47 32.46
CA ALA A 279 -15.56 -3.23 31.34
C ALA A 279 -15.08 -4.61 31.77
N GLY A 280 -15.04 -5.54 30.85
CA GLY A 280 -14.55 -6.88 31.12
C GLY A 280 -14.61 -7.82 29.94
N PHE A 281 -14.27 -9.04 30.17
CA PHE A 281 -14.17 -10.10 29.18
C PHE A 281 -14.56 -11.47 29.76
N ASN A 282 -14.76 -12.43 28.85
CA ASN A 282 -15.06 -13.81 29.21
C ASN A 282 -13.78 -14.62 29.46
N SER A 283 -13.86 -15.67 30.20
CA SER A 283 -12.68 -16.42 30.66
C SER A 283 -11.87 -17.09 29.53
N ARG A 284 -12.49 -17.40 28.38
CA ARG A 284 -11.86 -18.01 27.21
C ARG A 284 -12.41 -17.48 25.90
N GLU A 285 -12.22 -16.19 25.66
CA GLU A 285 -12.71 -15.47 24.48
C GLU A 285 -12.41 -16.16 23.14
N GLY A 286 -11.21 -16.71 22.98
CA GLY A 286 -10.72 -17.33 21.74
C GLY A 286 -11.42 -18.64 21.36
N LEU A 287 -12.26 -19.22 22.23
CA LEU A 287 -13.08 -20.38 21.88
C LEU A 287 -13.92 -20.13 20.61
N VAL A 288 -14.44 -18.92 20.43
CA VAL A 288 -15.24 -18.53 19.25
C VAL A 288 -14.48 -18.69 17.93
N ILE A 289 -13.16 -18.62 17.96
CA ILE A 289 -12.31 -18.63 16.75
C ILE A 289 -12.00 -20.07 16.32
N ASN A 290 -11.58 -20.93 17.25
CA ASN A 290 -10.99 -22.23 16.90
C ASN A 290 -11.69 -23.47 17.46
N ALA A 291 -12.60 -23.32 18.42
CA ALA A 291 -13.19 -24.50 19.06
C ALA A 291 -14.05 -25.36 18.12
N ALA A 292 -14.73 -24.72 17.14
CA ALA A 292 -15.61 -25.38 16.17
C ALA A 292 -14.90 -25.84 14.88
N ASN A 293 -13.60 -25.58 14.72
CA ASN A 293 -12.86 -25.97 13.52
C ASN A 293 -12.55 -27.47 13.48
N PRO A 294 -12.58 -28.10 12.31
CA PRO A 294 -12.33 -29.54 12.20
C PRO A 294 -10.91 -29.92 12.61
N SER A 295 -10.74 -31.20 13.01
CA SER A 295 -9.40 -31.76 13.29
C SER A 295 -8.47 -31.61 12.06
N GLY A 296 -7.20 -31.23 12.31
CA GLY A 296 -6.22 -30.94 11.24
C GLY A 296 -6.24 -29.50 10.70
N TYR A 297 -7.18 -28.66 11.13
CA TYR A 297 -7.21 -27.24 10.75
C TYR A 297 -5.96 -26.48 11.21
N ILE A 298 -5.45 -26.85 12.39
CA ILE A 298 -4.29 -26.17 13.02
C ILE A 298 -2.99 -26.47 12.27
N ASP A 299 -2.85 -27.61 11.63
CA ASP A 299 -1.60 -28.12 11.05
C ASP A 299 -1.04 -27.28 9.88
N ASN A 300 -1.87 -26.40 9.30
CA ASN A 300 -1.52 -25.64 8.08
C ASN A 300 -1.58 -24.12 8.27
N ILE A 301 -1.72 -23.61 9.50
CA ILE A 301 -1.89 -22.16 9.75
C ILE A 301 -0.87 -21.67 10.76
N ASN A 302 -0.09 -20.67 10.40
CA ASN A 302 0.80 -19.99 11.36
C ASN A 302 0.05 -18.88 12.10
N PHE A 303 -0.75 -19.23 13.09
CA PHE A 303 -1.58 -18.32 13.88
C PHE A 303 -0.80 -17.16 14.51
N PHE A 304 0.44 -17.38 14.94
CA PHE A 304 1.26 -16.35 15.58
C PHE A 304 1.69 -15.29 14.56
N ARG A 305 2.23 -15.74 13.43
CA ARG A 305 2.65 -14.86 12.32
C ARG A 305 1.50 -14.03 11.79
N ASP A 306 0.39 -14.67 11.45
CA ASP A 306 -0.76 -14.02 10.86
C ASP A 306 -1.41 -13.02 11.82
N ALA A 307 -1.48 -13.33 13.10
CA ALA A 307 -1.97 -12.42 14.13
C ALA A 307 -1.05 -11.20 14.30
N LEU A 308 0.25 -11.39 14.46
CA LEU A 308 1.21 -10.30 14.66
C LEU A 308 1.26 -9.34 13.45
N ARG A 309 1.15 -9.86 12.23
CA ARG A 309 1.06 -9.05 11.00
C ARG A 309 -0.12 -8.07 10.97
N THR A 310 -1.13 -8.27 11.77
CA THR A 310 -2.27 -7.35 11.82
C THR A 310 -1.97 -6.03 12.50
N ILE A 311 -0.96 -5.98 13.39
CA ILE A 311 -0.66 -4.79 14.21
C ILE A 311 0.80 -4.30 14.10
N PHE A 312 1.75 -5.17 13.71
CA PHE A 312 3.16 -4.82 13.58
C PHE A 312 3.60 -4.79 12.12
N ASP A 313 4.56 -3.92 11.80
CA ASP A 313 5.23 -3.91 10.51
C ASP A 313 6.09 -5.16 10.34
N TYR A 314 6.17 -5.68 9.11
CA TYR A 314 7.00 -6.83 8.79
C TYR A 314 8.42 -6.37 8.47
N ASP A 315 9.36 -6.66 9.35
CA ASP A 315 10.78 -6.36 9.20
C ASP A 315 11.65 -7.58 9.56
N GLN A 316 12.97 -7.42 9.52
CA GLN A 316 13.93 -8.50 9.83
C GLN A 316 13.80 -9.06 11.26
N GLU A 317 13.26 -8.29 12.20
CA GLU A 317 13.05 -8.73 13.57
C GLU A 317 11.69 -9.41 13.78
N PHE A 318 10.81 -9.37 12.78
CA PHE A 318 9.46 -9.94 12.89
C PHE A 318 9.47 -11.42 13.20
N GLU A 319 10.38 -12.20 12.60
CA GLU A 319 10.53 -13.63 12.88
C GLU A 319 10.98 -13.89 14.33
N SER A 320 11.85 -13.03 14.85
CA SER A 320 12.24 -13.08 16.27
C SER A 320 11.05 -12.76 17.19
N MET A 321 10.22 -11.79 16.81
CA MET A 321 8.98 -11.46 17.53
C MET A 321 8.00 -12.62 17.53
N GLU A 322 7.78 -13.26 16.36
CA GLU A 322 6.95 -14.43 16.21
C GLU A 322 7.45 -15.59 17.07
N SER A 323 8.74 -15.90 16.98
CA SER A 323 9.39 -16.96 17.77
C SER A 323 9.23 -16.73 19.27
N LEU A 324 9.38 -15.49 19.75
CA LEU A 324 9.21 -15.15 21.15
C LEU A 324 7.76 -15.40 21.63
N VAL A 325 6.76 -14.97 20.85
CA VAL A 325 5.35 -15.19 21.19
C VAL A 325 5.00 -16.68 21.13
N ARG A 326 5.45 -17.37 20.08
CA ARG A 326 5.24 -18.80 19.92
C ARG A 326 5.83 -19.58 21.11
N ASN A 327 7.08 -19.30 21.48
CA ASN A 327 7.76 -19.95 22.59
C ASN A 327 7.08 -19.70 23.94
N PHE A 328 6.46 -18.53 24.12
CA PHE A 328 5.73 -18.23 25.35
C PHE A 328 4.47 -19.09 25.52
N TYR A 329 3.74 -19.40 24.44
CA TYR A 329 2.48 -20.18 24.51
C TYR A 329 2.69 -21.68 24.32
N ILE A 330 3.45 -22.11 23.31
CA ILE A 330 3.58 -23.53 22.94
C ILE A 330 5.01 -24.09 23.02
N GLY A 331 6.01 -23.24 23.32
CA GLY A 331 7.41 -23.67 23.36
C GLY A 331 7.87 -24.24 22.00
N ASP A 332 8.59 -25.38 22.08
CA ASP A 332 9.09 -26.07 20.87
C ASP A 332 8.07 -27.04 20.26
N ALA A 333 6.82 -27.07 20.75
CA ALA A 333 5.79 -27.97 20.23
C ALA A 333 5.39 -27.57 18.78
N ASN A 334 5.11 -28.58 17.96
CA ASN A 334 4.57 -28.34 16.61
C ASN A 334 3.12 -27.84 16.67
N LEU A 335 2.72 -27.07 15.67
CA LEU A 335 1.33 -26.63 15.49
C LEU A 335 0.48 -27.86 15.10
N THR A 336 -0.11 -28.49 16.12
CA THR A 336 -0.95 -29.67 16.00
C THR A 336 -2.16 -29.54 16.91
N GLU A 337 -3.09 -30.47 16.81
CA GLU A 337 -4.28 -30.54 17.66
C GLU A 337 -3.97 -30.53 19.18
N GLN A 338 -2.78 -31.01 19.56
CA GLN A 338 -2.35 -31.06 20.95
C GLN A 338 -2.17 -29.69 21.61
N VAL A 339 -1.82 -28.65 20.81
CA VAL A 339 -1.63 -27.27 21.28
C VAL A 339 -2.85 -26.37 21.00
N ARG A 340 -4.01 -26.95 20.62
CA ARG A 340 -5.24 -26.19 20.36
C ARG A 340 -5.63 -25.29 21.53
N SER A 341 -5.55 -25.82 22.75
CA SER A 341 -5.88 -25.07 23.97
C SER A 341 -4.98 -23.83 24.12
N ASP A 342 -3.67 -23.99 23.88
CA ASP A 342 -2.69 -22.91 24.03
C ASP A 342 -2.86 -21.84 22.93
N ILE A 343 -3.26 -22.25 21.72
CA ILE A 343 -3.62 -21.33 20.63
C ILE A 343 -4.88 -20.54 20.99
N ILE A 344 -5.89 -21.17 21.60
CA ILE A 344 -7.10 -20.49 22.09
C ILE A 344 -6.74 -19.45 23.16
N GLU A 345 -5.81 -19.77 24.08
CA GLU A 345 -5.32 -18.83 25.08
C GLU A 345 -4.58 -17.64 24.43
N PHE A 346 -3.69 -17.92 23.44
CA PHE A 346 -3.02 -16.87 22.67
C PHE A 346 -4.04 -15.94 22.00
N GLN A 347 -5.05 -16.48 21.32
CA GLN A 347 -6.06 -15.70 20.63
C GLN A 347 -6.95 -14.91 21.59
N SER A 348 -7.29 -15.49 22.76
CA SER A 348 -8.01 -14.78 23.83
C SER A 348 -7.24 -13.55 24.29
N ASP A 349 -5.93 -13.72 24.53
CA ASP A 349 -5.09 -12.63 25.02
C ASP A 349 -4.83 -11.58 23.93
N PHE A 350 -4.46 -12.01 22.73
CA PHE A 350 -4.04 -11.10 21.66
C PHE A 350 -5.21 -10.27 21.10
N PHE A 351 -6.39 -10.88 20.92
CA PHE A 351 -7.52 -10.21 20.31
C PHE A 351 -8.51 -9.56 21.29
N TYR A 352 -8.51 -9.96 22.58
CA TYR A 352 -9.53 -9.52 23.53
C TYR A 352 -8.95 -9.04 24.87
N ASN A 353 -8.28 -9.91 25.64
CA ASN A 353 -7.91 -9.62 27.01
C ASN A 353 -6.92 -8.46 27.10
N PHE A 354 -5.81 -8.52 26.32
CA PHE A 354 -4.77 -7.51 26.37
C PHE A 354 -5.22 -6.17 25.74
N PRO A 355 -5.88 -6.14 24.56
CA PRO A 355 -6.40 -4.88 24.03
C PRO A 355 -7.36 -4.16 24.98
N LEU A 356 -8.27 -4.88 25.67
CA LEU A 356 -9.16 -4.26 26.64
C LEU A 356 -8.39 -3.78 27.87
N GLN A 357 -7.45 -4.57 28.40
CA GLN A 357 -6.61 -4.14 29.52
C GLN A 357 -5.80 -2.88 29.18
N TRP A 358 -5.24 -2.81 27.98
CA TRP A 358 -4.52 -1.63 27.49
C TRP A 358 -5.47 -0.42 27.35
N CYS A 359 -6.68 -0.62 26.85
CA CYS A 359 -7.72 0.41 26.79
C CYS A 359 -8.03 0.98 28.19
N LEU A 360 -8.23 0.14 29.19
CA LEU A 360 -8.51 0.56 30.56
C LEU A 360 -7.34 1.34 31.19
N GLU A 361 -6.11 0.92 30.96
CA GLU A 361 -4.93 1.67 31.38
C GLU A 361 -4.91 3.08 30.77
N ARG A 362 -5.19 3.20 29.46
CA ARG A 362 -5.30 4.50 28.79
C ARG A 362 -6.45 5.36 29.34
N PHE A 363 -7.59 4.76 29.70
CA PHE A 363 -8.69 5.48 30.33
C PHE A 363 -8.25 6.11 31.65
N LEU A 364 -7.55 5.34 32.49
CA LEU A 364 -7.00 5.87 33.75
C LEU A 364 -5.96 6.97 33.52
N GLU A 365 -5.10 6.83 32.51
CA GLU A 365 -4.10 7.84 32.13
C GLU A 365 -4.75 9.14 31.64
N ASN A 366 -5.89 9.05 30.96
CA ASN A 366 -6.67 10.20 30.47
C ASN A 366 -7.69 10.71 31.49
N GLY A 367 -7.62 10.26 32.75
CA GLY A 367 -8.37 10.81 33.87
C GLY A 367 -9.82 10.29 33.98
N ALA A 368 -10.07 9.06 33.59
CA ALA A 368 -11.34 8.40 33.89
C ALA A 368 -11.66 8.45 35.39
N GLY A 369 -12.94 8.43 35.74
CA GLY A 369 -13.41 8.27 37.12
C GLY A 369 -13.26 6.82 37.59
N ASP A 370 -14.25 6.31 38.33
CA ASP A 370 -14.23 4.91 38.78
C ASP A 370 -14.31 3.96 37.57
N VAL A 371 -13.35 3.06 37.43
CA VAL A 371 -13.30 2.03 36.40
C VAL A 371 -13.42 0.63 37.03
N TYR A 372 -14.50 -0.06 36.71
CA TYR A 372 -14.82 -1.39 37.24
C TYR A 372 -14.49 -2.45 36.19
N GLN A 373 -13.73 -3.49 36.59
CA GLN A 373 -13.37 -4.60 35.71
C GLN A 373 -14.02 -5.91 36.15
N TYR A 374 -14.55 -6.70 35.20
CA TYR A 374 -15.06 -8.05 35.44
C TYR A 374 -14.38 -9.10 34.58
N MET A 375 -14.51 -10.36 35.02
CA MET A 375 -14.30 -11.54 34.21
C MET A 375 -15.53 -12.46 34.37
N PHE A 376 -16.18 -12.77 33.24
CA PHE A 376 -17.28 -13.72 33.21
C PHE A 376 -16.73 -15.13 32.98
N SER A 377 -16.89 -16.00 33.95
CA SER A 377 -16.36 -17.39 33.96
C SER A 377 -17.42 -18.44 34.15
N TYR A 378 -18.67 -18.06 34.32
CA TYR A 378 -19.77 -19.00 34.55
C TYR A 378 -20.08 -19.81 33.28
N GLU A 379 -20.26 -21.12 33.47
CA GLU A 379 -20.63 -22.07 32.42
C GLU A 379 -22.00 -22.68 32.74
N GLY A 380 -23.04 -22.11 32.18
CA GLY A 380 -24.43 -22.55 32.40
C GLY A 380 -25.19 -22.74 31.09
N GLY A 381 -26.49 -23.03 31.24
CA GLY A 381 -27.39 -23.30 30.11
C GLY A 381 -27.61 -22.11 29.20
N LEU A 382 -27.39 -20.88 29.67
CA LEU A 382 -27.58 -19.64 28.87
C LEU A 382 -26.30 -19.11 28.21
N ASN A 383 -25.19 -19.84 28.19
CA ASN A 383 -23.97 -19.48 27.46
C ASN A 383 -24.27 -19.48 25.96
N TYR A 384 -24.74 -18.33 25.42
CA TYR A 384 -25.37 -18.24 24.11
C TYR A 384 -24.50 -18.69 22.95
N VAL A 385 -23.27 -18.17 22.85
CA VAL A 385 -22.40 -18.48 21.71
C VAL A 385 -21.86 -19.91 21.77
N LYS A 386 -21.53 -20.36 22.98
CA LYS A 386 -21.06 -21.73 23.24
C LYS A 386 -22.13 -22.75 22.82
N ASN A 387 -23.38 -22.52 23.22
CA ASN A 387 -24.52 -23.37 22.86
C ASN A 387 -24.83 -23.33 21.37
N PHE A 388 -24.94 -22.14 20.80
CA PHE A 388 -25.22 -21.94 19.36
C PHE A 388 -24.17 -22.60 18.44
N ARG A 389 -22.90 -22.60 18.87
CA ARG A 389 -21.80 -23.22 18.09
C ARG A 389 -21.47 -24.65 18.52
N ASN A 390 -22.20 -25.21 19.49
CA ASN A 390 -21.97 -26.56 20.02
C ASN A 390 -20.53 -26.78 20.50
N ILE A 391 -19.98 -25.80 21.27
CA ILE A 391 -18.62 -25.85 21.81
C ILE A 391 -18.62 -26.60 23.14
N SER A 392 -17.87 -27.72 23.24
CA SER A 392 -17.77 -28.55 24.42
C SER A 392 -16.55 -28.28 25.30
N LEU A 393 -15.65 -27.36 24.89
CA LEU A 393 -14.44 -27.02 25.67
C LEU A 393 -14.81 -26.16 26.89
N ASP A 394 -14.07 -26.32 28.02
CA ASP A 394 -14.30 -25.55 29.24
C ASP A 394 -14.05 -24.06 29.09
N GLY A 395 -14.74 -23.21 29.87
CA GLY A 395 -14.65 -21.75 29.93
C GLY A 395 -15.76 -21.05 29.19
N ALA A 396 -16.01 -19.78 29.55
CA ALA A 396 -16.98 -18.94 28.88
C ALA A 396 -16.41 -18.36 27.57
N CYS A 397 -17.13 -18.55 26.48
CA CYS A 397 -16.79 -18.09 25.13
C CYS A 397 -17.13 -16.61 24.91
N HIS A 398 -16.57 -16.01 23.89
CA HIS A 398 -16.89 -14.63 23.44
C HIS A 398 -18.41 -14.44 23.23
N GLY A 399 -19.01 -13.50 23.96
CA GLY A 399 -20.43 -13.18 23.89
C GLY A 399 -21.35 -14.11 24.70
N ASP A 400 -20.82 -15.03 25.53
CA ASP A 400 -21.65 -15.94 26.33
C ASP A 400 -22.43 -15.22 27.43
N GLU A 401 -21.89 -14.13 27.99
CA GLU A 401 -22.56 -13.33 29.03
C GLU A 401 -23.84 -12.65 28.53
N LEU A 402 -23.99 -12.50 27.21
CA LEU A 402 -25.17 -11.87 26.60
C LEU A 402 -26.45 -12.69 26.87
N GLY A 403 -26.36 -14.01 26.97
CA GLY A 403 -27.50 -14.87 27.32
C GLY A 403 -28.06 -14.63 28.73
N TYR A 404 -27.26 -13.99 29.63
CA TYR A 404 -27.68 -13.59 30.99
C TYR A 404 -28.13 -12.12 31.09
N LEU A 405 -27.87 -11.31 30.06
CA LEU A 405 -28.32 -9.92 29.96
C LEU A 405 -29.59 -9.77 29.11
N PHE A 406 -29.75 -10.68 28.14
CA PHE A 406 -30.85 -10.69 27.19
C PHE A 406 -31.46 -12.07 27.06
N GLU A 407 -32.76 -12.18 26.89
CA GLU A 407 -33.44 -13.44 26.61
C GLU A 407 -33.17 -13.81 25.11
N MET A 408 -32.06 -14.51 24.83
CA MET A 408 -31.59 -14.81 23.47
C MET A 408 -32.35 -15.99 22.84
N ASP A 409 -32.87 -16.90 23.64
CA ASP A 409 -33.68 -18.06 23.21
C ASP A 409 -35.00 -18.12 24.01
N GLU A 410 -36.14 -18.06 23.29
CA GLU A 410 -37.46 -18.07 23.92
C GLU A 410 -37.88 -19.46 24.41
N ASP A 411 -37.22 -20.52 23.94
CA ASP A 411 -37.56 -21.92 24.22
C ASP A 411 -36.73 -22.50 25.39
N GLU A 412 -35.65 -21.87 25.83
CA GLU A 412 -34.83 -22.28 26.96
C GLU A 412 -35.42 -21.82 28.32
N THR A 413 -35.66 -22.76 29.19
CA THR A 413 -36.02 -22.44 30.59
C THR A 413 -34.76 -22.45 31.43
N PRO A 414 -34.31 -21.31 31.99
CA PRO A 414 -33.10 -21.23 32.79
C PRO A 414 -33.18 -22.14 34.03
N SER A 415 -32.03 -22.77 34.37
CA SER A 415 -31.93 -23.43 35.66
C SER A 415 -32.02 -22.42 36.82
N ALA A 416 -32.21 -22.87 38.03
CA ALA A 416 -32.24 -21.98 39.20
C ALA A 416 -30.89 -21.24 39.37
N GLU A 417 -29.81 -21.85 38.96
CA GLU A 417 -28.45 -21.28 39.01
C GLU A 417 -28.25 -20.25 37.89
N ASP A 418 -28.66 -20.56 36.66
CA ASP A 418 -28.68 -19.60 35.54
C ASP A 418 -29.52 -18.36 35.90
N GLN A 419 -30.68 -18.56 36.50
CA GLN A 419 -31.55 -17.45 36.91
C GLN A 419 -30.87 -16.60 37.98
N LYS A 420 -30.16 -17.18 38.94
CA LYS A 420 -29.41 -16.47 39.98
C LYS A 420 -28.27 -15.64 39.35
N VAL A 421 -27.55 -16.19 38.38
CA VAL A 421 -26.50 -15.44 37.63
C VAL A 421 -27.12 -14.34 36.79
N THR A 422 -28.24 -14.57 36.11
CA THR A 422 -29.03 -13.54 35.38
C THR A 422 -29.45 -12.39 36.30
N ASP A 423 -30.01 -12.72 37.47
CA ASP A 423 -30.44 -11.69 38.44
C ASP A 423 -29.24 -10.90 38.99
N ARG A 424 -28.10 -11.53 39.20
CA ARG A 424 -26.85 -10.88 39.62
C ARG A 424 -26.28 -9.94 38.56
N ILE A 425 -26.07 -10.40 37.32
CA ILE A 425 -25.46 -9.59 36.27
C ILE A 425 -26.37 -8.41 35.87
N THR A 426 -27.66 -8.65 35.71
CA THR A 426 -28.60 -7.57 35.39
C THR A 426 -28.71 -6.52 36.50
N THR A 427 -28.67 -6.91 37.78
CA THR A 427 -28.61 -5.99 38.94
C THR A 427 -27.34 -5.15 38.91
N LEU A 428 -26.18 -5.75 38.69
CA LEU A 428 -24.88 -5.05 38.63
C LEU A 428 -24.84 -4.02 37.48
N TRP A 429 -25.26 -4.39 36.26
CA TRP A 429 -25.34 -3.48 35.09
C TRP A 429 -26.35 -2.34 35.33
N ALA A 430 -27.53 -2.65 35.86
CA ALA A 430 -28.56 -1.64 36.16
C ALA A 430 -28.08 -0.67 37.26
N ASN A 431 -27.46 -1.17 38.32
CA ASN A 431 -26.88 -0.33 39.36
C ASN A 431 -25.81 0.61 38.81
N PHE A 432 -24.90 0.08 37.99
CA PHE A 432 -23.87 0.90 37.35
C PHE A 432 -24.49 2.00 36.49
N ALA A 433 -25.52 1.70 35.71
CA ALA A 433 -26.20 2.71 34.91
C ALA A 433 -26.93 3.75 35.74
N LYS A 434 -27.56 3.37 36.82
CA LYS A 434 -28.27 4.29 37.71
C LYS A 434 -27.33 5.19 38.51
N TYR A 435 -26.31 4.56 39.12
CA TYR A 435 -25.50 5.20 40.16
C TYR A 435 -24.05 5.39 39.78
N GLY A 436 -23.58 4.74 38.68
CA GLY A 436 -22.15 4.68 38.32
C GLY A 436 -21.34 3.87 39.33
N ASN A 437 -22.00 3.02 40.09
CA ASN A 437 -21.41 2.03 41.03
C ASN A 437 -22.24 0.76 40.91
N PRO A 438 -21.65 -0.37 40.49
CA PRO A 438 -22.38 -1.64 40.32
C PRO A 438 -22.84 -2.24 41.66
N THR A 439 -22.18 -1.90 42.77
CA THR A 439 -22.47 -2.38 44.12
C THR A 439 -22.63 -1.22 45.11
N PRO A 440 -23.69 -0.39 44.99
CA PRO A 440 -23.90 0.74 45.88
C PRO A 440 -24.22 0.31 47.31
N GLY A 441 -24.57 -0.93 47.52
CA GLY A 441 -24.79 -1.60 48.78
C GLY A 441 -24.76 -3.11 48.64
N GLN A 442 -24.34 -3.81 49.66
CA GLN A 442 -24.34 -5.29 49.68
C GLN A 442 -25.77 -5.82 49.97
N THR A 443 -26.15 -6.90 49.33
CA THR A 443 -27.41 -7.63 49.49
C THR A 443 -27.16 -9.14 49.48
N ASP A 444 -28.15 -9.94 49.85
CA ASP A 444 -28.05 -11.42 49.77
C ASP A 444 -27.75 -11.86 48.30
N LEU A 445 -28.25 -11.13 47.30
CA LEU A 445 -27.99 -11.44 45.92
C LEU A 445 -26.56 -11.01 45.49
N ILE A 446 -26.10 -9.84 45.95
CA ILE A 446 -24.82 -9.24 45.68
C ILE A 446 -24.04 -9.07 46.99
N PRO A 447 -23.41 -10.15 47.51
CA PRO A 447 -22.75 -10.11 48.81
C PRO A 447 -21.34 -9.51 48.80
N VAL A 448 -20.86 -9.03 47.64
CA VAL A 448 -19.54 -8.44 47.46
C VAL A 448 -19.59 -6.94 47.26
N SER A 449 -18.51 -6.24 47.62
CA SER A 449 -18.27 -4.86 47.23
C SER A 449 -17.30 -4.85 46.11
N TRP A 450 -17.71 -4.32 44.94
CA TRP A 450 -16.86 -4.26 43.74
C TRP A 450 -16.00 -3.00 43.80
N GLU A 451 -14.68 -3.19 43.88
CA GLU A 451 -13.69 -2.11 43.95
C GLU A 451 -13.25 -1.68 42.57
N PRO A 452 -13.14 -0.35 42.27
CA PRO A 452 -12.60 0.14 41.02
C PRO A 452 -11.10 -0.12 40.90
N ILE A 453 -10.61 -0.26 39.67
CA ILE A 453 -9.17 -0.39 39.37
C ILE A 453 -8.41 0.91 39.55
N SER A 454 -7.14 0.81 39.91
CA SER A 454 -6.18 1.91 39.96
C SER A 454 -4.90 1.53 39.20
N LYS A 455 -3.95 2.47 39.11
CA LYS A 455 -2.63 2.19 38.49
C LYS A 455 -1.83 1.14 39.28
N GLU A 456 -2.02 1.08 40.58
CA GLU A 456 -1.31 0.17 41.49
C GLU A 456 -2.03 -1.15 41.71
N ASN A 457 -3.36 -1.10 41.76
CA ASN A 457 -4.22 -2.25 42.06
C ASN A 457 -5.25 -2.44 40.96
N VAL A 458 -5.35 -3.66 40.42
CA VAL A 458 -6.28 -4.06 39.34
C VAL A 458 -7.21 -5.16 39.87
N PRO A 459 -8.14 -4.82 40.80
CA PRO A 459 -9.16 -5.78 41.23
C PRO A 459 -10.16 -6.00 40.09
N TYR A 460 -10.70 -7.20 40.00
CA TYR A 460 -11.81 -7.55 39.14
C TYR A 460 -12.83 -8.43 39.82
N LEU A 461 -14.09 -8.26 39.43
CA LEU A 461 -15.16 -9.16 39.87
C LEU A 461 -15.18 -10.39 38.96
N ASN A 462 -14.94 -11.58 39.54
CA ASN A 462 -15.18 -12.81 38.84
C ASN A 462 -16.65 -13.17 38.96
N ILE A 463 -17.35 -13.23 37.85
CA ILE A 463 -18.77 -13.59 37.75
C ILE A 463 -18.85 -15.06 37.37
N ASP A 464 -19.14 -15.84 38.33
CA ASP A 464 -19.31 -17.29 38.29
C ASP A 464 -20.59 -17.67 39.05
N ALA A 465 -20.85 -18.96 39.32
CA ALA A 465 -21.92 -19.37 40.19
C ALA A 465 -21.91 -18.57 41.51
N GLU A 466 -20.74 -18.25 42.05
CA GLU A 466 -20.53 -17.31 43.14
C GLU A 466 -19.68 -16.10 42.73
N LEU A 467 -20.12 -14.88 43.13
CA LEU A 467 -19.38 -13.65 42.91
C LEU A 467 -18.15 -13.60 43.82
N THR A 468 -16.95 -13.37 43.22
CA THR A 468 -15.72 -13.24 43.99
C THR A 468 -14.85 -12.10 43.48
N MET A 469 -14.35 -11.25 44.39
CA MET A 469 -13.31 -10.27 44.06
C MET A 469 -11.97 -10.99 43.97
N ARG A 470 -11.28 -10.75 42.86
CA ARG A 470 -9.93 -11.22 42.54
C ARG A 470 -9.04 -10.08 42.10
N SER A 471 -7.77 -10.32 41.86
CA SER A 471 -6.81 -9.28 41.42
C SER A 471 -6.00 -9.80 40.25
N ARG A 472 -5.76 -8.90 39.28
CA ARG A 472 -4.91 -9.09 38.09
C ARG A 472 -5.27 -10.36 37.32
N SER A 473 -6.36 -10.30 36.55
CA SER A 473 -6.75 -11.38 35.63
C SER A 473 -5.60 -11.73 34.67
N PHE A 474 -5.38 -13.04 34.45
CA PHE A 474 -4.35 -13.58 33.56
C PHE A 474 -2.96 -12.94 33.72
N ASN A 475 -2.55 -12.62 34.94
CA ASN A 475 -1.41 -11.77 35.28
C ASN A 475 -0.12 -12.06 34.47
N ARG A 476 0.31 -13.34 34.32
CA ARG A 476 1.52 -13.71 33.57
C ARG A 476 1.40 -13.35 32.09
N ARG A 477 0.28 -13.67 31.46
CA ARG A 477 0.03 -13.50 30.03
C ARG A 477 -0.13 -12.01 29.68
N LEU A 478 -0.89 -11.25 30.45
CA LEU A 478 -1.05 -9.81 30.22
C LEU A 478 0.23 -9.03 30.54
N ALA A 479 1.03 -9.43 31.51
CA ALA A 479 2.34 -8.84 31.78
C ALA A 479 3.33 -9.11 30.62
N PHE A 480 3.30 -10.31 30.02
CA PHE A 480 4.07 -10.62 28.82
C PHE A 480 3.69 -9.68 27.66
N TRP A 481 2.41 -9.54 27.35
CA TRP A 481 1.95 -8.68 26.27
C TRP A 481 2.27 -7.21 26.50
N LYS A 482 2.16 -6.73 27.74
CA LYS A 482 2.54 -5.35 28.08
C LYS A 482 4.02 -5.10 27.83
N LEU A 483 4.89 -6.03 28.23
CA LEU A 483 6.32 -5.93 27.96
C LEU A 483 6.64 -6.06 26.47
N PHE A 484 5.99 -7.02 25.79
CA PHE A 484 6.15 -7.24 24.35
C PHE A 484 5.77 -6.02 23.52
N LEU A 485 4.60 -5.40 23.81
CA LEU A 485 4.17 -4.17 23.17
C LEU A 485 5.15 -3.02 23.41
N LYS A 486 5.60 -2.84 24.67
CA LYS A 486 6.58 -1.79 25.01
C LYS A 486 7.90 -1.99 24.26
N ALA A 487 8.40 -3.20 24.17
CA ALA A 487 9.65 -3.52 23.44
C ALA A 487 9.53 -3.28 21.93
N ASN A 488 8.34 -3.50 21.38
CA ASN A 488 8.07 -3.41 19.93
C ASN A 488 7.21 -2.19 19.54
N GLN A 489 7.08 -1.20 20.42
CA GLN A 489 6.21 -0.04 20.21
C GLN A 489 6.51 0.71 18.91
N LYS A 490 7.78 0.84 18.52
CA LYS A 490 8.20 1.51 17.29
C LYS A 490 7.77 0.80 16.00
N ARG A 491 7.35 -0.46 16.10
CA ARG A 491 6.88 -1.31 15.00
C ARG A 491 5.38 -1.39 14.88
N LEU A 492 4.63 -0.69 15.73
CA LEU A 492 3.18 -0.59 15.59
C LEU A 492 2.83 0.13 14.30
N LYS A 493 1.99 -0.48 13.48
CA LYS A 493 1.48 0.12 12.24
C LYS A 493 0.84 1.47 12.51
N GLY A 494 1.29 2.51 11.78
CA GLY A 494 0.74 3.86 11.90
C GLY A 494 1.02 4.54 13.25
N GLN A 495 2.08 4.15 13.97
CA GLN A 495 2.58 4.98 15.05
C GLN A 495 3.02 6.33 14.46
N LEU A 496 2.67 7.46 15.10
CA LEU A 496 3.06 8.80 14.66
C LEU A 496 4.60 8.86 14.47
N ARG A 497 5.04 8.57 13.27
CA ARG A 497 6.25 9.15 12.73
C ARG A 497 5.81 10.53 12.26
N LEU A 498 6.32 11.60 12.85
CA LEU A 498 6.13 12.93 12.29
C LEU A 498 6.55 12.85 10.84
N ASP A 499 5.63 13.13 9.92
CA ASP A 499 5.94 13.12 8.50
C ASP A 499 7.16 14.01 8.26
N PRO A 500 8.21 13.49 7.63
CA PRO A 500 9.48 14.18 7.52
C PRO A 500 9.30 15.46 6.71
N LEU A 501 9.73 16.58 7.28
CA LEU A 501 9.69 17.90 6.65
C LEU A 501 11.12 18.35 6.35
N VAL A 502 11.42 18.62 5.09
CA VAL A 502 12.75 19.01 4.62
C VAL A 502 12.68 20.37 3.95
N ASN A 503 13.65 21.22 4.21
CA ASN A 503 13.76 22.55 3.61
C ASN A 503 14.78 22.53 2.47
N THR A 504 14.31 22.57 1.23
CA THR A 504 15.13 22.57 0.01
C THR A 504 15.31 23.96 -0.55
N LYS A 505 16.10 24.10 -1.64
CA LYS A 505 16.24 25.37 -2.35
C LYS A 505 14.93 25.88 -2.97
N GLN A 506 13.98 24.96 -3.29
CA GLN A 506 12.67 25.32 -3.81
C GLN A 506 11.62 25.58 -2.71
N GLY A 507 11.89 25.26 -1.45
CA GLY A 507 10.98 25.43 -0.32
C GLY A 507 10.81 24.18 0.51
N LEU A 508 9.78 24.18 1.36
CA LEU A 508 9.48 23.06 2.27
C LEU A 508 8.80 21.91 1.53
N ILE A 509 9.30 20.70 1.77
CA ILE A 509 8.77 19.45 1.24
C ILE A 509 8.40 18.53 2.40
N ARG A 510 7.15 18.09 2.47
CA ARG A 510 6.70 17.07 3.42
C ARG A 510 6.60 15.72 2.72
N GLY A 511 7.28 14.71 3.26
CA GLY A 511 7.22 13.34 2.80
C GLY A 511 6.29 12.48 3.64
N LEU A 512 6.43 11.18 3.51
CA LEU A 512 5.73 10.14 4.25
C LEU A 512 6.73 9.28 5.01
N SER A 513 6.36 8.79 6.18
CA SER A 513 7.08 7.68 6.81
C SER A 513 6.64 6.36 6.19
N ALA A 514 7.59 5.52 5.77
CA ALA A 514 7.26 4.21 5.19
C ALA A 514 6.59 3.30 6.22
N SER A 515 5.57 2.56 5.77
CA SER A 515 4.86 1.58 6.61
C SER A 515 5.52 0.19 6.59
N ASP A 516 6.43 -0.05 5.66
CA ASP A 516 7.06 -1.35 5.36
C ASP A 516 8.57 -1.40 5.62
N GLY A 517 9.11 -0.38 6.30
CA GLY A 517 10.53 -0.29 6.65
C GLY A 517 10.91 0.95 7.44
N ASP A 518 12.15 0.99 7.91
CA ASP A 518 12.72 2.12 8.66
C ASP A 518 13.29 3.20 7.72
N TYR A 519 12.45 3.76 6.86
CA TYR A 519 12.81 4.83 5.95
C TYR A 519 11.67 5.83 5.74
N SER A 520 12.00 7.00 5.23
CA SER A 520 11.06 8.04 4.83
C SER A 520 10.98 8.11 3.31
N MET A 521 9.82 8.49 2.78
CA MET A 521 9.55 8.61 1.35
C MET A 521 9.13 10.04 1.02
N PHE A 522 9.66 10.57 -0.06
CA PHE A 522 9.24 11.84 -0.66
C PHE A 522 8.93 11.54 -2.11
N LEU A 523 7.65 11.56 -2.47
CA LEU A 523 7.14 11.04 -3.73
C LEU A 523 6.64 12.16 -4.64
N GLY A 524 7.02 12.11 -5.94
CA GLY A 524 6.52 13.03 -6.97
C GLY A 524 7.07 14.45 -6.86
N ILE A 525 8.28 14.68 -6.35
CA ILE A 525 8.88 16.02 -6.23
C ILE A 525 9.19 16.56 -7.62
N PRO A 526 8.58 17.67 -8.06
CA PRO A 526 8.88 18.24 -9.36
C PRO A 526 10.26 18.92 -9.37
N TYR A 527 11.16 18.48 -10.24
CA TYR A 527 12.50 19.04 -10.38
C TYR A 527 12.62 20.00 -11.57
N ALA A 528 11.79 19.83 -12.58
CA ALA A 528 11.76 20.66 -13.78
C ALA A 528 10.31 20.81 -14.29
N LYS A 529 10.13 21.73 -15.21
CA LYS A 529 8.85 22.04 -15.85
C LYS A 529 9.00 22.00 -17.36
N VAL A 530 8.08 21.33 -18.03
CA VAL A 530 7.94 21.33 -19.48
C VAL A 530 7.27 22.64 -19.92
N ASP A 531 7.81 23.27 -20.97
CA ASP A 531 7.16 24.43 -21.58
C ASP A 531 5.94 23.97 -22.38
N LYS A 532 4.76 24.43 -22.00
CA LYS A 532 3.49 24.08 -22.69
C LYS A 532 3.38 24.67 -24.08
N ASP A 533 4.09 25.77 -24.33
CA ASP A 533 4.15 26.39 -25.67
C ASP A 533 5.17 25.71 -26.59
N ASN A 534 6.10 24.92 -26.02
CA ASN A 534 7.03 24.06 -26.76
C ASN A 534 7.36 22.75 -25.99
N PRO A 535 6.43 21.78 -25.94
CA PRO A 535 6.63 20.56 -25.18
C PRO A 535 7.76 19.65 -25.71
N PHE A 536 8.25 19.91 -26.91
CA PHE A 536 9.38 19.21 -27.54
C PHE A 536 10.73 19.92 -27.31
N GLY A 537 10.72 21.07 -26.63
CA GLY A 537 11.91 21.89 -26.36
C GLY A 537 12.58 21.56 -25.02
N ILE A 538 13.54 22.39 -24.64
CA ILE A 538 14.30 22.23 -23.39
C ILE A 538 13.44 22.60 -22.19
N SER A 539 13.44 21.75 -21.14
CA SER A 539 12.76 22.00 -19.87
C SER A 539 13.47 23.03 -19.01
N THR A 540 12.74 23.69 -18.13
CA THR A 540 13.27 24.67 -17.18
C THR A 540 13.22 24.13 -15.75
N ILE A 541 14.08 24.66 -14.86
CA ILE A 541 14.06 24.32 -13.42
C ILE A 541 12.69 24.67 -12.85
N TYR A 542 12.16 23.78 -12.01
CA TYR A 542 10.89 24.01 -11.34
C TYR A 542 10.98 25.21 -10.39
N PRO A 543 9.99 26.15 -10.38
CA PRO A 543 10.01 27.31 -9.52
C PRO A 543 9.91 26.96 -8.03
N ALA A 544 10.13 27.94 -7.16
CA ALA A 544 9.93 27.75 -5.72
C ALA A 544 8.46 27.40 -5.42
N PHE A 545 8.26 26.53 -4.43
CA PHE A 545 6.92 26.10 -3.98
C PHE A 545 6.20 27.24 -3.26
N ASP A 546 4.90 27.37 -3.48
CA ASP A 546 4.04 28.24 -2.70
C ASP A 546 3.53 27.47 -1.46
N GLY A 547 4.24 27.61 -0.34
CA GLY A 547 3.97 26.86 0.89
C GLY A 547 4.72 25.53 1.01
N VAL A 548 4.10 24.55 1.64
CA VAL A 548 4.67 23.20 1.81
C VAL A 548 4.22 22.32 0.63
N PHE A 549 5.18 21.75 -0.08
CA PHE A 549 4.89 20.72 -1.08
C PHE A 549 4.66 19.38 -0.41
N GLU A 550 3.50 18.74 -0.64
CA GLU A 550 3.13 17.43 -0.10
C GLU A 550 3.63 16.31 -1.03
N ALA A 551 4.82 15.79 -0.75
CA ALA A 551 5.49 14.77 -1.56
C ALA A 551 4.98 13.36 -1.21
N ASN A 552 3.76 13.04 -1.61
CA ASN A 552 3.04 11.83 -1.21
C ASN A 552 2.45 11.01 -2.36
N ASP A 553 2.69 11.39 -3.62
CA ASP A 553 2.12 10.75 -4.82
C ASP A 553 3.15 10.66 -5.95
N ASP A 554 3.46 9.45 -6.41
CA ASP A 554 4.34 9.14 -7.54
C ASP A 554 3.58 8.55 -8.74
N SER A 555 2.27 8.77 -8.82
CA SER A 555 1.41 8.23 -9.88
C SER A 555 1.59 8.92 -11.22
N VAL A 556 2.14 10.16 -11.24
CA VAL A 556 2.35 10.95 -12.46
C VAL A 556 3.54 10.40 -13.24
N VAL A 557 3.30 10.00 -14.49
CA VAL A 557 4.31 9.47 -15.44
C VAL A 557 4.28 10.27 -16.74
N CYS A 558 5.36 10.18 -17.53
CA CYS A 558 5.42 10.86 -18.82
C CYS A 558 4.58 10.15 -19.90
N PRO A 559 4.10 10.90 -20.94
CA PRO A 559 3.25 10.33 -22.00
C PRO A 559 3.90 9.13 -22.68
N GLN A 560 3.20 8.00 -22.70
CA GLN A 560 3.70 6.71 -23.20
C GLN A 560 2.59 5.71 -23.46
N ILE A 561 2.90 4.60 -24.15
CA ILE A 561 2.09 3.39 -24.14
C ILE A 561 2.64 2.48 -23.05
N ASP A 562 1.82 2.15 -22.08
CA ASP A 562 2.17 1.19 -21.03
C ASP A 562 2.36 -0.21 -21.63
N SER A 563 3.54 -0.80 -21.42
CA SER A 563 3.91 -2.09 -22.06
C SER A 563 3.12 -3.28 -21.53
N SER A 564 2.53 -3.19 -20.33
CA SER A 564 1.75 -4.27 -19.73
C SER A 564 0.29 -4.27 -20.16
N THR A 565 -0.30 -3.11 -20.35
CA THR A 565 -1.71 -2.93 -20.71
C THR A 565 -1.92 -2.60 -22.18
N ASN A 566 -0.85 -2.18 -22.88
CA ASN A 566 -0.88 -1.66 -24.25
C ASN A 566 -1.86 -0.47 -24.41
N THR A 567 -1.97 0.37 -23.38
CA THR A 567 -2.82 1.57 -23.37
C THR A 567 -2.00 2.82 -23.10
N PHE A 568 -2.51 3.96 -23.57
CA PHE A 568 -1.89 5.26 -23.28
C PHE A 568 -1.99 5.60 -21.79
N THR A 569 -0.91 6.15 -21.24
CA THR A 569 -0.85 6.73 -19.88
C THR A 569 0.09 7.95 -19.87
N GLY A 570 -0.07 8.79 -18.85
CA GLY A 570 0.85 9.88 -18.55
C GLY A 570 0.38 11.25 -18.98
N GLU A 571 1.14 12.25 -18.52
CA GLU A 571 0.90 13.68 -18.81
C GLU A 571 2.21 14.44 -19.02
N LEU A 572 2.15 15.66 -19.61
CA LEU A 572 3.35 16.45 -19.97
C LEU A 572 4.09 17.00 -18.74
N ASP A 573 3.37 17.38 -17.67
CA ASP A 573 3.98 17.87 -16.42
C ASP A 573 4.48 16.68 -15.54
N CYS A 574 5.31 15.83 -16.11
CA CYS A 574 5.74 14.54 -15.55
C CYS A 574 7.15 14.54 -14.92
N LEU A 575 7.87 15.67 -14.96
CA LEU A 575 9.27 15.76 -14.56
C LEU A 575 9.40 15.81 -13.03
N ASN A 576 9.22 14.68 -12.40
CA ASN A 576 9.32 14.49 -10.95
C ASN A 576 10.34 13.42 -10.57
N LEU A 577 10.73 13.43 -9.30
CA LEU A 577 11.60 12.42 -8.71
C LEU A 577 11.06 11.98 -7.33
N ASN A 578 11.47 10.79 -6.91
CA ASN A 578 11.18 10.23 -5.60
C ASN A 578 12.47 10.07 -4.81
N ILE A 579 12.43 10.29 -3.50
CA ILE A 579 13.59 10.12 -2.60
C ILE A 579 13.18 9.20 -1.44
N PHE A 580 13.96 8.14 -1.25
CA PHE A 580 13.78 7.17 -0.17
C PHE A 580 14.97 7.24 0.78
N VAL A 581 14.70 7.65 2.02
CA VAL A 581 15.73 8.05 2.99
C VAL A 581 15.68 7.13 4.21
N PRO A 582 16.71 6.30 4.48
CA PRO A 582 16.82 5.55 5.73
C PRO A 582 16.73 6.48 6.95
N ASN A 583 15.99 6.10 7.99
CA ASN A 583 15.78 6.94 9.17
C ASN A 583 17.07 7.24 9.97
N VAL A 584 18.16 6.54 9.68
CA VAL A 584 19.50 6.82 10.25
C VAL A 584 20.22 7.98 9.55
N ALA A 585 19.72 8.46 8.41
CA ALA A 585 20.28 9.60 7.69
C ALA A 585 20.03 10.89 8.46
N THR A 586 21.05 11.68 8.68
CA THR A 586 20.98 12.98 9.37
C THR A 586 22.01 13.95 8.80
N GLY A 587 21.92 15.23 9.14
CA GLY A 587 22.96 16.21 8.76
C GLY A 587 24.38 15.87 9.28
N GLN A 588 24.47 15.05 10.35
CA GLN A 588 25.76 14.58 10.92
C GLN A 588 26.14 13.18 10.41
N ASN A 589 25.18 12.35 10.02
CA ASN A 589 25.36 11.02 9.46
C ASN A 589 24.84 11.02 8.03
N ARG A 590 25.62 11.57 7.11
CA ARG A 590 25.27 11.63 5.69
C ARG A 590 25.51 10.29 5.01
N LEU A 591 24.52 9.85 4.25
CA LEU A 591 24.55 8.55 3.58
C LEU A 591 24.89 8.71 2.08
N PRO A 592 25.53 7.71 1.46
CA PRO A 592 25.70 7.64 0.02
C PRO A 592 24.35 7.65 -0.70
N VAL A 593 24.35 8.22 -1.90
CA VAL A 593 23.14 8.39 -2.72
C VAL A 593 23.24 7.51 -3.96
N LEU A 594 22.20 6.72 -4.21
CA LEU A 594 21.96 6.00 -5.46
C LEU A 594 20.89 6.73 -6.26
N ILE A 595 21.17 7.11 -7.49
CA ILE A 595 20.20 7.69 -8.42
C ILE A 595 19.88 6.64 -9.48
N TRP A 596 18.62 6.24 -9.58
CA TRP A 596 18.14 5.28 -10.56
C TRP A 596 17.57 5.97 -11.80
N ILE A 597 18.05 5.60 -12.97
CA ILE A 597 17.52 5.97 -14.27
C ILE A 597 16.91 4.73 -14.91
N HIS A 598 15.59 4.74 -15.10
CA HIS A 598 14.87 3.59 -15.64
C HIS A 598 15.15 3.33 -17.13
N GLY A 599 14.99 2.08 -17.54
CA GLY A 599 15.02 1.65 -18.93
C GLY A 599 13.72 1.88 -19.69
N GLY A 600 13.46 1.08 -20.73
CA GLY A 600 12.23 1.11 -21.54
C GLY A 600 12.43 1.72 -22.91
N ARG A 601 13.58 1.50 -23.53
CA ARG A 601 13.89 1.90 -24.94
C ARG A 601 13.74 3.39 -25.26
N LEU A 602 13.79 4.27 -24.24
CA LEU A 602 13.50 5.71 -24.29
C LEU A 602 12.04 6.02 -24.73
N ALA A 603 11.16 5.07 -24.76
CA ALA A 603 9.77 5.18 -25.21
C ALA A 603 8.74 4.92 -24.11
N ASN A 604 9.08 4.16 -23.06
CA ASN A 604 8.23 3.87 -21.91
C ASN A 604 9.05 3.74 -20.62
N GLY A 605 8.36 3.61 -19.49
CA GLY A 605 8.95 3.49 -18.16
C GLY A 605 8.70 4.71 -17.27
N SER A 606 9.00 4.58 -15.98
CA SER A 606 8.89 5.64 -14.98
C SER A 606 9.75 5.33 -13.77
N GLY A 607 9.97 6.32 -12.91
CA GLY A 607 10.67 6.15 -11.63
C GLY A 607 9.75 5.79 -10.46
N ASN A 608 8.52 5.35 -10.70
CA ASN A 608 7.55 5.11 -9.63
C ASN A 608 7.92 3.93 -8.71
N ARG A 609 7.44 3.98 -7.48
CA ARG A 609 7.69 2.96 -6.44
C ARG A 609 7.08 1.59 -6.78
N TYR A 610 6.04 1.56 -7.62
CA TYR A 610 5.42 0.31 -8.05
C TYR A 610 6.42 -0.58 -8.82
N SER A 611 7.23 0.04 -9.71
CA SER A 611 8.24 -0.66 -10.52
C SER A 611 9.58 -0.81 -9.79
N TYR A 612 9.95 0.19 -8.96
CA TYR A 612 11.27 0.25 -8.32
C TYR A 612 11.13 0.49 -6.81
N GLY A 613 10.57 -0.51 -6.11
CA GLY A 613 10.44 -0.50 -4.66
C GLY A 613 11.79 -0.37 -3.94
N PRO A 614 11.91 0.54 -2.94
CA PRO A 614 13.21 0.89 -2.36
C PRO A 614 13.75 -0.11 -1.34
N LYS A 615 12.92 -1.00 -0.81
CA LYS A 615 13.13 -1.75 0.44
C LYS A 615 14.43 -2.55 0.47
N PHE A 616 14.77 -3.20 -0.65
CA PHE A 616 15.96 -4.05 -0.70
C PHE A 616 17.27 -3.25 -0.66
N LEU A 617 17.28 -2.01 -1.17
CA LEU A 617 18.46 -1.16 -1.21
C LEU A 617 18.58 -0.26 0.02
N VAL A 618 17.50 0.41 0.46
CA VAL A 618 17.55 1.38 1.56
C VAL A 618 17.92 0.75 2.90
N ARG A 619 17.61 -0.54 3.11
CA ARG A 619 18.03 -1.30 4.31
C ARG A 619 19.56 -1.34 4.50
N HIS A 620 20.33 -1.11 3.46
CA HIS A 620 21.79 -1.04 3.50
C HIS A 620 22.31 0.38 3.81
N ASN A 621 21.50 1.28 4.34
CA ASN A 621 21.90 2.66 4.66
C ASN A 621 22.47 3.41 3.44
N VAL A 622 21.74 3.43 2.36
CA VAL A 622 21.92 4.29 1.18
C VAL A 622 20.61 5.03 0.90
N ILE A 623 20.69 6.26 0.44
CA ILE A 623 19.51 6.98 -0.05
C ILE A 623 19.30 6.57 -1.51
N LEU A 624 18.07 6.19 -1.85
CA LEU A 624 17.68 5.90 -3.23
C LEU A 624 16.88 7.08 -3.78
N VAL A 625 17.21 7.50 -4.99
CA VAL A 625 16.46 8.49 -5.77
C VAL A 625 16.04 7.83 -7.09
N THR A 626 14.77 7.91 -7.44
CA THR A 626 14.25 7.50 -8.76
C THR A 626 13.66 8.71 -9.47
N MET A 627 13.68 8.73 -10.80
CA MET A 627 13.21 9.90 -11.56
C MET A 627 12.42 9.52 -12.80
N ASN A 628 11.51 10.40 -13.20
CA ASN A 628 10.93 10.42 -14.54
C ASN A 628 11.75 11.35 -15.44
N TYR A 629 11.74 11.09 -16.74
CA TYR A 629 12.26 11.95 -17.79
C TYR A 629 11.39 11.79 -19.04
N ARG A 630 11.31 12.79 -19.91
CA ARG A 630 10.47 12.72 -21.12
C ARG A 630 10.93 11.60 -22.05
N LEU A 631 9.93 10.95 -22.64
CA LEU A 631 10.06 9.76 -23.47
C LEU A 631 9.57 10.04 -24.90
N GLY A 632 9.89 9.12 -25.84
CA GLY A 632 9.41 9.16 -27.22
C GLY A 632 9.63 10.51 -27.88
N PRO A 633 8.65 11.04 -28.63
CA PRO A 633 8.80 12.31 -29.36
C PRO A 633 9.05 13.50 -28.43
N TYR A 634 8.48 13.53 -27.24
CA TYR A 634 8.66 14.62 -26.29
C TYR A 634 10.07 14.69 -25.69
N GLY A 635 10.75 13.54 -25.55
CA GLY A 635 12.09 13.44 -24.98
C GLY A 635 13.21 13.36 -26.00
N PHE A 636 12.93 12.86 -27.20
CA PHE A 636 14.00 12.45 -28.14
C PHE A 636 13.76 12.88 -29.60
N LEU A 637 12.82 13.80 -29.85
CA LEU A 637 12.72 14.46 -31.17
C LEU A 637 13.96 15.33 -31.37
N CYS A 638 14.66 15.10 -32.47
CA CYS A 638 15.89 15.77 -32.85
C CYS A 638 15.75 16.38 -34.25
N LEU A 639 15.72 17.70 -34.33
CA LEU A 639 15.42 18.41 -35.58
C LEU A 639 16.55 19.34 -36.09
N ASP A 640 17.64 19.43 -35.31
CA ASP A 640 18.73 20.39 -35.63
C ASP A 640 18.26 21.86 -35.73
N ILE A 641 17.29 22.28 -34.94
CA ILE A 641 16.82 23.66 -34.79
C ILE A 641 16.90 24.11 -33.32
N PRO A 642 17.06 25.42 -33.05
CA PRO A 642 17.22 25.90 -31.65
C PRO A 642 16.05 25.53 -30.71
N GLU A 643 14.83 25.51 -31.24
CA GLU A 643 13.59 25.22 -30.51
C GLU A 643 13.50 23.72 -30.10
N VAL A 644 14.05 22.83 -30.95
CA VAL A 644 14.06 21.37 -30.74
C VAL A 644 15.43 20.79 -31.11
N PRO A 645 16.46 21.08 -30.30
CA PRO A 645 17.84 20.74 -30.62
C PRO A 645 18.12 19.23 -30.53
N GLY A 646 17.34 18.49 -29.71
CA GLY A 646 17.48 17.08 -29.46
C GLY A 646 17.84 16.72 -28.01
N ASN A 647 17.71 15.44 -27.66
CA ASN A 647 18.11 14.84 -26.37
C ASN A 647 17.45 15.46 -25.13
N GLN A 648 16.23 15.97 -25.26
CA GLN A 648 15.51 16.63 -24.15
C GLN A 648 15.34 15.70 -22.95
N GLY A 649 15.06 14.38 -23.16
CA GLY A 649 14.94 13.40 -22.08
C GLY A 649 16.27 13.20 -21.31
N ILE A 650 17.43 13.20 -22.01
CA ILE A 650 18.74 13.14 -21.33
C ILE A 650 19.03 14.47 -20.59
N LYS A 651 18.64 15.61 -21.16
CA LYS A 651 18.75 16.92 -20.49
C LYS A 651 17.83 17.00 -19.25
N ASP A 652 16.64 16.40 -19.29
CA ASP A 652 15.77 16.26 -18.13
C ASP A 652 16.45 15.43 -17.03
N GLN A 653 17.13 14.31 -17.37
CA GLN A 653 17.92 13.53 -16.42
C GLN A 653 19.06 14.36 -15.80
N ALA A 654 19.73 15.20 -16.59
CA ALA A 654 20.77 16.12 -16.09
C ALA A 654 20.17 17.16 -15.11
N LEU A 655 18.99 17.71 -15.39
CA LEU A 655 18.26 18.60 -14.46
C LEU A 655 17.90 17.89 -13.16
N ALA A 656 17.42 16.64 -13.20
CA ALA A 656 17.12 15.86 -12.03
C ALA A 656 18.38 15.59 -11.17
N MET A 657 19.48 15.17 -11.78
CA MET A 657 20.76 14.95 -11.08
C MET A 657 21.31 16.26 -10.49
N ARG A 658 21.15 17.39 -11.18
CA ARG A 658 21.53 18.72 -10.68
C ARG A 658 20.67 19.11 -9.47
N TRP A 659 19.34 18.86 -9.55
CA TRP A 659 18.44 19.05 -8.42
C TRP A 659 18.86 18.22 -7.21
N VAL A 660 19.19 16.93 -7.41
CA VAL A 660 19.67 16.03 -6.36
C VAL A 660 20.97 16.59 -5.74
N LYS A 661 21.97 16.92 -6.55
CA LYS A 661 23.25 17.49 -6.08
C LYS A 661 23.05 18.75 -5.23
N ASP A 662 22.05 19.55 -5.58
CA ASP A 662 21.72 20.81 -4.91
C ASP A 662 20.96 20.65 -3.59
N ASN A 663 20.18 19.58 -3.41
CA ASN A 663 19.22 19.45 -2.31
C ASN A 663 19.41 18.21 -1.44
N ILE A 664 20.09 17.16 -1.91
CA ILE A 664 20.13 15.86 -1.20
C ILE A 664 20.79 15.93 0.18
N ALA A 665 21.62 16.94 0.42
CA ALA A 665 22.23 17.18 1.73
C ALA A 665 21.18 17.44 2.82
N GLU A 666 20.07 18.09 2.47
CA GLU A 666 18.96 18.38 3.38
C GLU A 666 18.17 17.11 3.75
N PHE A 667 18.22 16.08 2.91
CA PHE A 667 17.68 14.75 3.17
C PHE A 667 18.69 13.82 3.89
N GLY A 668 19.85 14.32 4.29
CA GLY A 668 20.90 13.53 4.92
C GLY A 668 21.79 12.76 3.94
N GLY A 669 21.81 13.15 2.65
CA GLY A 669 22.68 12.56 1.63
C GLY A 669 24.07 13.22 1.56
N ASP A 670 25.06 12.43 1.14
CA ASP A 670 26.42 12.92 0.88
C ASP A 670 26.56 13.31 -0.60
N VAL A 671 26.64 14.62 -0.86
CA VAL A 671 26.84 15.18 -2.22
C VAL A 671 28.16 14.77 -2.87
N ASN A 672 29.12 14.26 -2.11
CA ASN A 672 30.41 13.74 -2.60
C ASN A 672 30.41 12.23 -2.82
N SER A 673 29.28 11.56 -2.57
CA SER A 673 29.12 10.11 -2.76
C SER A 673 27.81 9.79 -3.50
N ILE A 674 27.66 10.35 -4.69
CA ILE A 674 26.54 10.12 -5.61
C ILE A 674 26.97 9.04 -6.61
N THR A 675 26.22 7.95 -6.66
CA THR A 675 26.35 6.89 -7.66
C THR A 675 25.09 6.89 -8.51
N VAL A 676 25.24 7.04 -9.82
CA VAL A 676 24.14 6.86 -10.76
C VAL A 676 24.08 5.41 -11.21
N MET A 677 22.90 4.83 -11.27
CA MET A 677 22.67 3.46 -11.75
C MET A 677 21.47 3.39 -12.67
N GLY A 678 21.50 2.49 -13.63
CA GLY A 678 20.41 2.31 -14.57
C GLY A 678 20.55 1.04 -15.36
N GLU A 679 19.44 0.61 -15.95
CA GLU A 679 19.35 -0.61 -16.73
C GLU A 679 18.89 -0.29 -18.17
N SER A 680 19.34 -1.07 -19.17
CA SER A 680 18.89 -0.94 -20.56
C SER A 680 19.14 0.48 -21.09
N ALA A 681 18.08 1.17 -21.57
CA ALA A 681 18.14 2.56 -22.00
C ALA A 681 18.59 3.51 -20.87
N GLY A 682 18.34 3.20 -19.60
CA GLY A 682 18.85 3.93 -18.45
C GLY A 682 20.36 3.81 -18.32
N ALA A 683 20.94 2.61 -18.50
CA ALA A 683 22.39 2.39 -18.54
C ALA A 683 23.03 3.09 -19.74
N SER A 684 22.42 3.00 -20.92
CA SER A 684 22.88 3.73 -22.10
C SER A 684 22.85 5.25 -21.88
N SER A 685 21.83 5.76 -21.16
CA SER A 685 21.75 7.18 -20.79
C SER A 685 22.91 7.61 -19.91
N ILE A 686 23.29 6.77 -18.91
CA ILE A 686 24.45 7.02 -18.04
C ILE A 686 25.74 7.03 -18.87
N ASP A 687 25.91 6.08 -19.79
CA ASP A 687 27.07 6.04 -20.70
C ASP A 687 27.12 7.32 -21.55
N TYR A 688 25.98 7.82 -22.10
CA TYR A 688 25.94 9.13 -22.79
C TYR A 688 26.32 10.30 -21.90
N HIS A 689 25.92 10.31 -20.62
CA HIS A 689 26.34 11.36 -19.68
C HIS A 689 27.87 11.40 -19.49
N LEU A 690 28.58 10.27 -19.61
CA LEU A 690 30.03 10.21 -19.53
C LEU A 690 30.71 10.89 -20.74
N TYR A 691 30.09 10.85 -21.93
CA TYR A 691 30.58 11.51 -23.15
C TYR A 691 30.25 13.01 -23.23
N SER A 692 29.22 13.47 -22.49
CA SER A 692 28.79 14.87 -22.58
C SER A 692 29.82 15.84 -21.98
N ASN A 693 29.89 17.04 -22.53
CA ASN A 693 30.77 18.12 -22.04
C ASN A 693 30.21 18.87 -20.81
N ASN A 694 29.01 18.50 -20.35
CA ASN A 694 28.34 19.12 -19.19
C ASN A 694 29.10 18.81 -17.89
N GLU A 695 28.73 19.49 -16.78
CA GLU A 695 29.34 19.29 -15.48
C GLU A 695 29.27 17.82 -14.99
N ALA A 696 30.21 17.42 -14.14
CA ALA A 696 30.16 16.13 -13.49
C ALA A 696 29.12 16.15 -12.35
N LEU A 697 28.04 15.38 -12.50
CA LEU A 697 26.89 15.34 -11.58
C LEU A 697 26.94 14.15 -10.61
N PHE A 698 27.82 13.18 -10.83
CA PHE A 698 27.97 11.97 -10.01
C PHE A 698 29.43 11.54 -9.91
N ASN A 699 29.71 10.67 -8.93
CA ASN A 699 31.07 10.21 -8.60
C ASN A 699 31.37 8.80 -9.08
N ARG A 700 30.33 7.95 -9.23
CA ARG A 700 30.42 6.55 -9.66
C ARG A 700 29.24 6.22 -10.57
N ALA A 701 29.40 5.17 -11.36
CA ALA A 701 28.37 4.70 -12.29
C ALA A 701 28.18 3.18 -12.21
N ILE A 702 26.91 2.75 -12.29
CA ILE A 702 26.50 1.35 -12.44
C ILE A 702 25.68 1.24 -13.71
N LEU A 703 26.15 0.48 -14.69
CA LEU A 703 25.53 0.30 -16.00
C LEU A 703 25.12 -1.17 -16.17
N GLN A 704 23.80 -1.43 -16.18
CA GLN A 704 23.24 -2.77 -16.30
C GLN A 704 22.61 -2.95 -17.67
N SER A 705 23.11 -3.89 -18.47
CA SER A 705 22.57 -4.29 -19.77
C SER A 705 22.34 -3.14 -20.75
N GLY A 706 23.27 -2.15 -20.84
CA GLY A 706 23.16 -1.04 -21.78
C GLY A 706 24.47 -0.31 -22.07
N SER A 707 24.58 0.23 -23.29
CA SER A 707 25.79 0.90 -23.81
C SER A 707 25.44 1.91 -24.90
N VAL A 708 26.26 2.95 -25.07
CA VAL A 708 26.17 3.88 -26.20
C VAL A 708 26.54 3.23 -27.53
N PHE A 709 27.22 2.08 -27.52
CA PHE A 709 27.60 1.33 -28.73
C PHE A 709 26.55 0.35 -29.21
N THR A 710 25.45 0.17 -28.46
CA THR A 710 24.29 -0.56 -28.91
C THR A 710 23.68 0.13 -30.13
N ALA A 711 23.50 -0.63 -31.23
CA ALA A 711 23.10 -0.05 -32.51
C ALA A 711 21.74 0.72 -32.48
N TRP A 712 20.84 0.28 -31.59
CA TRP A 712 19.53 0.92 -31.43
C TRP A 712 19.56 2.19 -30.56
N SER A 713 20.62 2.50 -29.82
CA SER A 713 20.63 3.61 -28.83
C SER A 713 20.83 5.00 -29.45
N PHE A 714 21.31 5.09 -30.70
CA PHE A 714 21.64 6.33 -31.37
C PHE A 714 20.97 6.46 -32.75
N SER A 715 20.54 7.66 -33.16
CA SER A 715 20.05 7.97 -34.52
C SER A 715 20.56 9.31 -34.99
N ASP A 716 20.50 9.55 -36.31
CA ASP A 716 20.67 10.89 -36.86
C ASP A 716 19.39 11.70 -36.65
N ALA A 717 19.49 13.04 -36.80
CA ALA A 717 18.35 13.94 -36.73
C ALA A 717 17.25 13.52 -37.71
N ASN A 718 16.00 13.43 -37.24
CA ASN A 718 14.85 13.06 -38.07
C ASN A 718 13.92 14.25 -38.31
N THR A 719 14.31 15.13 -39.22
CA THR A 719 13.59 16.36 -39.54
C THR A 719 12.23 16.11 -40.19
N SER A 720 11.96 14.90 -40.70
CA SER A 720 10.67 14.54 -41.30
C SER A 720 9.63 13.98 -40.31
N ALA A 721 10.04 13.65 -39.08
CA ALA A 721 9.14 13.03 -38.11
C ALA A 721 7.92 13.89 -37.78
N PRO A 722 8.02 15.21 -37.50
CA PRO A 722 6.85 16.00 -37.15
C PRO A 722 5.79 16.00 -38.26
N SER A 723 6.20 16.21 -39.53
CA SER A 723 5.27 16.22 -40.66
C SER A 723 4.57 14.87 -40.86
N LYS A 724 5.28 13.76 -40.69
CA LYS A 724 4.69 12.41 -40.78
C LYS A 724 3.67 12.16 -39.68
N ILE A 725 3.97 12.56 -38.42
CA ILE A 725 3.03 12.42 -37.29
C ILE A 725 1.81 13.32 -37.54
N ALA A 726 2.01 14.57 -37.94
CA ALA A 726 0.94 15.52 -38.27
C ALA A 726 0.04 14.98 -39.41
N GLU A 727 0.63 14.45 -40.50
CA GLU A 727 -0.09 13.82 -41.60
C GLU A 727 -0.94 12.62 -41.13
N ARG A 728 -0.37 11.78 -40.27
CA ARG A 728 -1.11 10.64 -39.66
C ARG A 728 -2.31 11.09 -38.83
N LEU A 729 -2.22 12.29 -38.24
CA LEU A 729 -3.29 12.94 -37.48
C LEU A 729 -4.23 13.82 -38.35
N GLY A 730 -4.04 13.82 -39.68
CA GLY A 730 -4.91 14.49 -40.62
C GLY A 730 -4.49 15.93 -40.94
N PHE A 731 -3.33 16.40 -40.51
CA PHE A 731 -2.77 17.71 -40.84
C PHE A 731 -1.57 17.56 -41.79
N GLN A 732 -1.76 17.93 -43.05
CA GLN A 732 -0.76 17.73 -44.11
C GLN A 732 0.07 19.01 -44.28
N THR A 733 1.37 18.94 -43.98
CA THR A 733 2.34 20.01 -44.21
C THR A 733 3.76 19.44 -44.36
N ASP A 734 4.57 20.10 -45.23
CA ASP A 734 6.00 19.82 -45.35
C ASP A 734 6.84 20.79 -44.47
N ASP A 735 6.22 21.81 -43.87
CA ASP A 735 6.89 22.76 -42.98
C ASP A 735 6.97 22.21 -41.55
N VAL A 736 8.18 22.06 -41.04
CA VAL A 736 8.45 21.52 -39.73
C VAL A 736 7.89 22.38 -38.61
N TYR A 737 7.86 23.72 -38.77
CA TYR A 737 7.32 24.62 -37.76
C TYR A 737 5.79 24.59 -37.72
N GLU A 738 5.13 24.47 -38.87
CA GLU A 738 3.68 24.26 -38.92
C GLU A 738 3.30 22.91 -38.28
N ALA A 739 4.05 21.85 -38.57
CA ALA A 739 3.85 20.55 -37.97
C ALA A 739 4.02 20.60 -36.44
N LEU A 740 5.09 21.24 -35.95
CA LEU A 740 5.31 21.40 -34.49
C LEU A 740 4.21 22.21 -33.82
N ASN A 741 3.76 23.30 -34.47
CA ASN A 741 2.65 24.11 -33.94
C ASN A 741 1.33 23.33 -33.86
N PHE A 742 1.07 22.47 -34.84
CA PHE A 742 -0.08 21.57 -34.80
C PHE A 742 0.06 20.54 -33.68
N LEU A 743 1.22 19.87 -33.56
CA LEU A 743 1.46 18.80 -32.58
C LEU A 743 1.49 19.30 -31.15
N LYS A 744 1.96 20.52 -30.83
CA LYS A 744 1.96 21.10 -29.51
C LYS A 744 0.55 21.26 -28.92
N ASP A 745 -0.42 21.60 -29.78
CA ASP A 745 -1.82 21.82 -29.42
C ASP A 745 -2.67 20.54 -29.52
N THR A 746 -2.05 19.44 -29.96
CA THR A 746 -2.69 18.11 -30.07
C THR A 746 -2.60 17.35 -28.75
N ASP A 747 -3.67 16.62 -28.41
CA ASP A 747 -3.68 15.74 -27.22
C ASP A 747 -2.46 14.80 -27.25
N PRO A 748 -1.63 14.76 -26.18
CA PRO A 748 -0.46 13.88 -26.11
C PRO A 748 -0.76 12.42 -26.42
N LYS A 749 -1.94 11.94 -26.06
CA LYS A 749 -2.40 10.59 -26.39
C LYS A 749 -2.35 10.33 -27.89
N LEU A 750 -2.92 11.23 -28.68
CA LEU A 750 -2.97 11.09 -30.14
C LEU A 750 -1.57 11.15 -30.77
N VAL A 751 -0.69 12.01 -30.24
CA VAL A 751 0.70 12.10 -30.70
C VAL A 751 1.46 10.79 -30.48
N ILE A 752 1.32 10.22 -29.27
CA ILE A 752 1.98 8.95 -28.91
C ILE A 752 1.41 7.77 -29.70
N GLU A 753 0.08 7.69 -29.86
CA GLU A 753 -0.57 6.63 -30.64
C GLU A 753 -0.16 6.70 -32.12
N ALA A 754 -0.16 7.89 -32.72
CA ALA A 754 0.28 8.09 -34.11
C ALA A 754 1.77 7.73 -34.29
N THR A 755 2.62 8.07 -33.33
CA THR A 755 4.04 7.70 -33.32
C THR A 755 4.22 6.17 -33.30
N SER A 756 3.45 5.47 -32.46
CA SER A 756 3.50 4.01 -32.36
C SER A 756 3.02 3.32 -33.65
N GLU A 757 1.93 3.84 -34.26
CA GLU A 757 1.41 3.31 -35.52
C GLU A 757 2.35 3.52 -36.73
N LEU A 758 3.16 4.57 -36.71
CA LEU A 758 4.19 4.85 -37.73
C LEU A 758 5.49 4.06 -37.51
N ASP A 759 5.58 3.26 -36.45
CA ASP A 759 6.81 2.58 -36.01
C ASP A 759 8.02 3.54 -35.97
N THR A 760 7.77 4.80 -35.58
CA THR A 760 8.78 5.84 -35.54
C THR A 760 9.50 5.76 -34.19
N THR A 761 10.80 5.44 -34.23
CA THR A 761 11.64 5.39 -33.03
C THR A 761 12.39 6.70 -32.81
N PHE A 762 12.44 7.16 -31.58
CA PHE A 762 13.18 8.35 -31.13
C PHE A 762 14.33 7.92 -30.22
N ARG A 763 15.52 8.48 -30.47
CA ARG A 763 16.78 8.04 -29.86
C ARG A 763 17.70 9.23 -29.58
N VAL A 764 18.77 8.99 -28.86
CA VAL A 764 19.82 10.00 -28.67
C VAL A 764 20.44 10.37 -30.03
N CYS A 765 20.77 11.65 -30.23
CA CYS A 765 21.35 12.17 -31.47
C CYS A 765 22.54 13.08 -31.22
N ALA A 766 23.33 13.35 -32.25
CA ALA A 766 24.29 14.45 -32.26
C ALA A 766 23.55 15.78 -32.51
N GLU A 767 23.85 16.79 -31.70
CA GLU A 767 23.22 18.10 -31.75
C GLU A 767 24.11 19.14 -32.43
N ARG A 768 23.51 20.03 -33.23
CA ARG A 768 24.18 21.24 -33.63
C ARG A 768 24.34 22.19 -32.43
N GLN A 769 25.40 22.97 -32.47
CA GLN A 769 25.62 24.03 -31.49
C GLN A 769 24.87 25.32 -31.94
N PHE A 770 24.00 25.79 -31.03
CA PHE A 770 23.28 27.05 -31.20
C PHE A 770 23.67 28.04 -30.09
N GLU A 771 23.73 29.34 -30.41
CA GLU A 771 24.07 30.35 -29.43
C GLU A 771 22.99 30.39 -28.31
N GLY A 772 23.39 30.26 -27.05
CA GLY A 772 22.48 30.28 -25.90
C GLY A 772 21.70 29.00 -25.65
N VAL A 773 21.94 27.93 -26.42
CA VAL A 773 21.30 26.60 -26.26
C VAL A 773 22.35 25.61 -25.85
N GLU A 774 22.11 24.94 -24.67
CA GLU A 774 23.01 23.89 -24.17
C GLU A 774 22.93 22.65 -25.07
N SER A 775 24.06 22.27 -25.70
CA SER A 775 24.18 21.01 -26.42
C SER A 775 24.70 19.90 -25.50
N PHE A 776 24.07 18.72 -25.58
CA PHE A 776 24.45 17.57 -24.77
C PHE A 776 25.53 16.70 -25.44
N LEU A 777 25.34 16.37 -26.69
CA LEU A 777 26.22 15.49 -27.47
C LEU A 777 26.49 16.11 -28.85
N THR A 778 27.75 16.35 -29.18
CA THR A 778 28.12 17.08 -30.41
C THR A 778 28.49 16.17 -31.59
N ASP A 779 28.67 14.85 -31.35
CA ASP A 779 28.98 13.85 -32.39
C ASP A 779 28.55 12.46 -31.89
N ARG A 780 28.71 11.44 -32.70
CA ARG A 780 28.54 10.04 -32.32
C ARG A 780 29.59 9.63 -31.27
N PRO A 781 29.24 8.77 -30.25
CA PRO A 781 30.16 8.33 -29.20
C PRO A 781 31.46 7.74 -29.72
N VAL A 782 31.44 7.09 -30.90
CA VAL A 782 32.65 6.50 -31.51
C VAL A 782 33.71 7.57 -31.85
N ASN A 783 33.30 8.81 -32.08
CA ASN A 783 34.16 9.94 -32.44
C ASN A 783 34.51 10.85 -31.24
N LEU A 784 33.96 10.58 -30.06
CA LEU A 784 34.12 11.44 -28.89
C LEU A 784 35.07 10.85 -27.86
N ASP A 785 35.73 11.72 -27.09
CA ASP A 785 36.44 11.40 -25.87
C ASP A 785 35.51 11.22 -24.67
N LEU A 786 35.99 10.62 -23.60
CA LEU A 786 35.31 10.39 -22.35
C LEU A 786 35.86 11.32 -21.23
N PRO A 787 35.52 12.59 -21.18
CA PRO A 787 36.18 13.56 -20.31
C PRO A 787 35.92 13.33 -18.83
N LYS A 788 34.83 12.61 -18.46
CA LYS A 788 34.39 12.42 -17.06
C LYS A 788 34.85 11.12 -16.41
N VAL A 789 35.43 10.18 -17.19
CA VAL A 789 35.73 8.83 -16.71
C VAL A 789 37.03 8.78 -15.89
N GLY A 790 37.92 9.75 -16.10
CA GLY A 790 39.19 9.77 -15.37
C GLY A 790 39.04 9.69 -13.87
N ASN A 791 39.70 8.68 -13.24
CA ASN A 791 39.60 8.36 -11.79
C ASN A 791 38.22 7.90 -11.28
N MET A 792 37.26 7.63 -12.16
CA MET A 792 35.93 7.11 -11.77
C MET A 792 35.99 5.59 -11.51
N GLN A 793 35.20 5.12 -10.53
CA GLN A 793 34.89 3.70 -10.39
C GLN A 793 33.57 3.40 -11.13
N ILE A 794 33.57 2.31 -11.91
CA ILE A 794 32.43 1.91 -12.74
C ILE A 794 32.16 0.42 -12.48
N LEU A 795 30.88 0.07 -12.34
CA LEU A 795 30.39 -1.29 -12.30
C LEU A 795 29.51 -1.49 -13.53
N SER A 796 29.76 -2.51 -14.35
CA SER A 796 28.97 -2.76 -15.55
C SER A 796 28.89 -4.25 -15.85
N GLY A 797 27.77 -4.66 -16.42
CA GLY A 797 27.54 -6.06 -16.78
C GLY A 797 26.25 -6.28 -17.52
N PHE A 798 25.92 -7.55 -17.69
CA PHE A 798 24.75 -7.98 -18.47
C PHE A 798 24.23 -9.34 -17.97
N ASN A 799 23.04 -9.71 -18.43
CA ASN A 799 22.43 -11.00 -18.16
C ASN A 799 22.92 -12.06 -19.15
N SER A 800 22.91 -13.32 -18.74
CA SER A 800 23.54 -14.41 -19.50
C SER A 800 22.91 -14.69 -20.86
N ARG A 801 21.63 -14.32 -21.05
CA ARG A 801 20.85 -14.50 -22.28
C ARG A 801 19.94 -13.31 -22.56
N GLU A 802 20.51 -12.14 -22.76
CA GLU A 802 19.84 -10.85 -22.90
C GLU A 802 18.61 -10.88 -23.82
N GLN A 803 18.70 -11.44 -25.01
CA GLN A 803 17.65 -11.43 -26.04
C GLN A 803 16.81 -12.72 -26.05
N MET A 804 16.73 -13.44 -24.90
CA MET A 804 15.95 -14.67 -24.80
C MET A 804 14.46 -14.47 -25.16
N TYR A 805 13.89 -13.32 -24.82
CA TYR A 805 12.48 -12.99 -25.08
C TYR A 805 12.17 -12.81 -26.58
N GLU A 806 13.16 -12.53 -27.41
CA GLU A 806 12.98 -12.26 -28.85
C GLU A 806 12.45 -13.49 -29.61
N TYR A 807 12.94 -14.69 -29.24
CA TYR A 807 12.67 -15.93 -29.96
C TYR A 807 11.84 -16.94 -29.18
N HIS A 808 11.27 -16.55 -28.03
CA HIS A 808 10.45 -17.45 -27.21
C HIS A 808 9.01 -17.51 -27.69
N ASP A 809 8.42 -18.72 -27.65
CA ASP A 809 7.00 -19.00 -27.99
C ASP A 809 6.48 -18.35 -29.29
N ARG A 810 7.33 -18.34 -30.32
CA ARG A 810 6.92 -17.78 -31.60
C ARG A 810 6.01 -18.73 -32.38
N PRO A 811 5.01 -18.19 -33.09
CA PRO A 811 4.09 -19.03 -33.86
C PRO A 811 4.81 -19.79 -34.98
N ALA A 812 4.21 -20.93 -35.42
CA ALA A 812 4.72 -21.68 -36.55
C ALA A 812 4.86 -20.79 -37.79
N GLY A 813 5.99 -20.89 -38.49
CA GLY A 813 6.32 -20.03 -39.60
C GLY A 813 6.97 -18.69 -39.29
N TYR A 814 7.18 -18.36 -38.02
CA TYR A 814 7.81 -17.09 -37.60
C TYR A 814 9.22 -16.95 -38.21
N TYR A 815 10.00 -18.04 -38.22
CA TYR A 815 11.38 -18.05 -38.68
C TYR A 815 11.52 -18.04 -40.19
N GLU A 816 10.49 -18.41 -40.98
CA GLU A 816 10.53 -18.61 -42.42
C GLU A 816 10.87 -17.36 -43.25
N ASN A 817 10.61 -16.17 -42.68
CA ASN A 817 10.79 -14.88 -43.35
C ASN A 817 11.76 -13.94 -42.59
N LEU A 818 12.51 -14.46 -41.62
CA LEU A 818 13.44 -13.66 -40.83
C LEU A 818 14.82 -13.67 -41.47
N ASP A 819 15.32 -12.51 -41.79
CA ASP A 819 16.73 -12.28 -42.15
C ASP A 819 17.46 -11.67 -40.93
N VAL A 820 17.59 -12.49 -39.87
CA VAL A 820 18.05 -12.04 -38.54
C VAL A 820 19.42 -11.39 -38.59
N PHE A 821 20.35 -11.94 -39.35
CA PHE A 821 21.73 -11.49 -39.41
C PHE A 821 21.81 -10.17 -40.18
N TYR A 822 21.21 -10.13 -41.38
CA TYR A 822 21.16 -8.96 -42.24
C TYR A 822 20.45 -7.80 -41.56
N ASP A 823 19.27 -8.04 -41.02
CA ASP A 823 18.44 -7.01 -40.34
C ASP A 823 19.16 -6.40 -39.16
N SER A 824 19.96 -7.16 -38.42
CA SER A 824 20.75 -6.67 -37.28
C SER A 824 21.96 -5.86 -37.78
N LEU A 825 22.69 -6.35 -38.77
CA LEU A 825 23.90 -5.71 -39.26
C LEU A 825 23.57 -4.36 -39.95
N LYS A 826 22.49 -4.29 -40.72
CA LYS A 826 22.10 -3.07 -41.42
C LYS A 826 21.77 -1.90 -40.50
N ILE A 827 21.49 -2.15 -39.21
CA ILE A 827 21.25 -1.07 -38.22
C ILE A 827 22.57 -0.33 -37.95
N GLY A 828 23.67 -1.05 -37.73
CA GLY A 828 24.99 -0.49 -37.33
C GLY A 828 25.92 -0.17 -38.46
N PHE A 829 25.78 -0.84 -39.62
CA PHE A 829 26.73 -0.75 -40.74
C PHE A 829 26.11 -0.11 -42.00
N VAL A 830 26.94 0.49 -42.85
CA VAL A 830 26.53 1.04 -44.15
C VAL A 830 26.12 -0.11 -45.06
N TYR A 831 24.96 0.01 -45.66
CA TYR A 831 24.44 -0.97 -46.62
C TYR A 831 25.16 -0.82 -47.96
N ASP A 832 25.95 -1.83 -48.32
CA ASP A 832 26.63 -1.96 -49.62
C ASP A 832 26.86 -3.45 -49.95
N GLU A 833 27.46 -3.74 -51.14
CA GLU A 833 27.73 -5.12 -51.57
C GLU A 833 28.61 -5.96 -50.61
N GLU A 834 29.37 -5.29 -49.70
CA GLU A 834 30.18 -5.98 -48.70
C GLU A 834 29.32 -6.43 -47.48
N LEU A 835 28.12 -5.87 -47.29
CA LEU A 835 27.28 -6.25 -46.16
C LEU A 835 26.80 -7.71 -46.23
N GLU A 836 26.48 -8.22 -47.43
CA GLU A 836 26.14 -9.64 -47.63
C GLU A 836 27.28 -10.56 -47.24
N ALA A 837 28.53 -10.19 -47.63
CA ALA A 837 29.71 -10.96 -47.25
C ALA A 837 29.99 -10.93 -45.73
N MET A 838 29.66 -9.84 -45.07
CA MET A 838 29.72 -9.69 -43.61
C MET A 838 28.65 -10.55 -42.93
N GLU A 839 27.46 -10.59 -43.46
CA GLU A 839 26.35 -11.42 -42.98
C GLU A 839 26.74 -12.91 -43.05
N ASP A 840 27.23 -13.39 -44.19
CA ASP A 840 27.68 -14.76 -44.37
C ASP A 840 28.69 -15.19 -43.30
N ILE A 841 29.66 -14.36 -42.98
CA ILE A 841 30.68 -14.62 -41.95
C ILE A 841 30.03 -14.77 -40.58
N VAL A 842 29.10 -13.89 -40.21
CA VAL A 842 28.38 -13.90 -38.91
C VAL A 842 27.45 -15.10 -38.83
N ARG A 843 26.68 -15.36 -39.87
CA ARG A 843 25.77 -16.50 -39.97
C ARG A 843 26.52 -17.83 -39.76
N HIS A 844 27.62 -18.04 -40.51
CA HIS A 844 28.44 -19.24 -40.39
C HIS A 844 29.06 -19.40 -39.00
N PHE A 845 29.40 -18.31 -38.34
CA PHE A 845 29.94 -18.38 -36.97
C PHE A 845 28.89 -18.89 -35.96
N TYR A 846 27.61 -18.52 -36.06
CA TYR A 846 26.59 -18.89 -35.10
C TYR A 846 25.82 -20.16 -35.47
N ILE A 847 25.39 -20.32 -36.73
CA ILE A 847 24.51 -21.41 -37.15
C ILE A 847 25.11 -22.31 -38.25
N GLY A 848 26.29 -21.98 -38.78
CA GLY A 848 26.90 -22.75 -39.88
C GLY A 848 26.02 -22.75 -41.12
N ASP A 849 25.83 -23.92 -41.71
CA ASP A 849 24.98 -24.15 -42.89
C ASP A 849 23.50 -24.41 -42.57
N GLU A 850 23.09 -24.35 -41.27
CA GLU A 850 21.73 -24.59 -40.86
C GLU A 850 20.80 -23.44 -41.28
N ASP A 851 19.54 -23.76 -41.56
CA ASP A 851 18.51 -22.75 -41.84
C ASP A 851 18.07 -22.04 -40.56
N VAL A 852 17.67 -20.75 -40.67
CA VAL A 852 17.05 -19.98 -39.58
C VAL A 852 15.74 -20.66 -39.23
N SER A 853 15.73 -21.28 -38.04
CA SER A 853 14.60 -22.13 -37.59
C SER A 853 14.57 -22.24 -36.06
N GLU A 854 13.54 -22.84 -35.53
CA GLU A 854 13.41 -23.19 -34.10
C GLU A 854 14.58 -24.04 -33.61
N ALA A 855 15.20 -24.87 -34.46
CA ALA A 855 16.30 -25.76 -34.09
C ALA A 855 17.57 -24.97 -33.70
N VAL A 856 17.77 -23.80 -34.25
CA VAL A 856 18.95 -22.91 -34.01
C VAL A 856 18.60 -21.71 -33.15
N ARG A 857 17.45 -21.72 -32.50
CA ARG A 857 16.96 -20.61 -31.68
C ARG A 857 17.93 -20.13 -30.61
N ASP A 858 18.62 -21.06 -29.92
CA ASP A 858 19.59 -20.73 -28.88
C ASP A 858 20.78 -19.97 -29.47
N GLN A 859 21.25 -20.35 -30.67
CA GLN A 859 22.30 -19.65 -31.38
C GLN A 859 21.88 -18.27 -31.89
N LEU A 860 20.61 -18.13 -32.31
CA LEU A 860 20.02 -16.82 -32.67
C LEU A 860 19.92 -15.91 -31.44
N THR A 861 19.54 -16.46 -30.29
CA THR A 861 19.52 -15.74 -29.01
C THR A 861 20.92 -15.26 -28.63
N ASP A 862 21.93 -16.13 -28.76
CA ASP A 862 23.33 -15.78 -28.51
C ASP A 862 23.80 -14.68 -29.45
N PHE A 863 23.50 -14.79 -30.74
CA PHE A 863 23.83 -13.76 -31.73
C PHE A 863 23.24 -12.40 -31.38
N ARG A 864 21.94 -12.36 -31.11
CA ARG A 864 21.25 -11.12 -30.78
C ARG A 864 21.76 -10.52 -29.48
N SER A 865 21.96 -11.35 -28.45
CA SER A 865 22.52 -10.91 -27.17
C SER A 865 23.91 -10.31 -27.34
N ASP A 866 24.74 -10.89 -28.24
CA ASP A 866 26.10 -10.44 -28.45
C ASP A 866 26.19 -9.12 -29.23
N ILE A 867 25.38 -8.94 -30.28
CA ILE A 867 25.42 -7.73 -31.12
C ILE A 867 24.73 -6.55 -30.46
N ASP A 868 23.63 -6.80 -29.72
CA ASP A 868 22.85 -5.75 -29.12
C ASP A 868 23.38 -5.30 -27.73
N GLU A 869 23.89 -6.23 -26.88
CA GLU A 869 24.27 -5.90 -25.50
C GLU A 869 25.70 -6.34 -25.15
N ASN A 870 26.04 -7.63 -25.26
CA ASN A 870 27.27 -8.16 -24.66
C ASN A 870 28.54 -7.49 -25.20
N TYR A 871 28.72 -7.45 -26.53
CA TYR A 871 29.89 -6.84 -27.13
C TYR A 871 29.89 -5.30 -27.00
N PRO A 872 28.78 -4.56 -27.25
CA PRO A 872 28.69 -3.13 -26.99
C PRO A 872 29.08 -2.75 -25.57
N ILE A 873 28.61 -3.48 -24.53
CA ILE A 873 28.93 -3.24 -23.12
C ILE A 873 30.41 -3.49 -22.85
N GLN A 874 30.97 -4.59 -23.34
CA GLN A 874 32.42 -4.86 -23.21
C GLN A 874 33.28 -3.79 -23.90
N LYS A 875 32.82 -3.27 -25.05
CA LYS A 875 33.47 -2.16 -25.76
C LYS A 875 33.44 -0.87 -24.93
N SER A 876 32.33 -0.53 -24.29
CA SER A 876 32.27 0.60 -23.36
C SER A 876 33.23 0.42 -22.19
N MET A 877 33.23 -0.74 -21.52
CA MET A 877 34.14 -1.01 -20.40
C MET A 877 35.65 -0.92 -20.83
N LYS A 878 35.99 -1.40 -22.01
CA LYS A 878 37.32 -1.23 -22.57
C LYS A 878 37.67 0.23 -22.77
N LYS A 879 36.77 1.02 -23.36
CA LYS A 879 36.95 2.47 -23.52
C LYS A 879 37.07 3.19 -22.15
N PHE A 880 36.33 2.80 -21.12
CA PHE A 880 36.46 3.38 -19.78
C PHE A 880 37.88 3.17 -19.23
N LEU A 881 38.45 1.96 -19.35
CA LEU A 881 39.82 1.67 -18.92
C LEU A 881 40.85 2.46 -19.74
N GLU A 882 40.70 2.53 -21.06
CA GLU A 882 41.58 3.29 -21.98
C GLU A 882 41.55 4.81 -21.68
N ASN A 883 40.44 5.35 -21.14
CA ASN A 883 40.29 6.76 -20.77
C ASN A 883 40.52 7.02 -19.26
N GLY A 884 41.14 6.08 -18.55
CA GLY A 884 41.67 6.29 -17.21
C GLY A 884 40.68 6.07 -16.07
N ALA A 885 39.67 5.25 -16.28
CA ALA A 885 38.81 4.78 -15.17
C ALA A 885 39.68 4.12 -14.09
N GLN A 886 39.42 4.43 -12.83
CA GLN A 886 40.20 3.93 -11.69
C GLN A 886 40.00 2.44 -11.48
N LYS A 887 38.76 1.97 -11.56
CA LYS A 887 38.36 0.57 -11.48
C LYS A 887 37.13 0.35 -12.33
N VAL A 888 37.10 -0.73 -13.06
CA VAL A 888 35.92 -1.23 -13.78
C VAL A 888 35.64 -2.63 -13.27
N PHE A 889 34.46 -2.82 -12.64
CA PHE A 889 33.98 -4.12 -12.19
C PHE A 889 32.99 -4.65 -13.22
N HIS A 890 33.19 -5.91 -13.64
CA HIS A 890 32.31 -6.55 -14.62
C HIS A 890 31.58 -7.74 -14.01
N TYR A 891 30.27 -7.88 -14.29
CA TYR A 891 29.47 -9.04 -13.88
C TYR A 891 28.74 -9.67 -15.07
N VAL A 892 28.38 -10.94 -14.91
CA VAL A 892 27.37 -11.65 -15.70
C VAL A 892 26.34 -12.19 -14.71
N PHE A 893 25.08 -11.84 -14.89
CA PHE A 893 23.99 -12.39 -14.10
C PHE A 893 23.44 -13.64 -14.79
N SER A 894 23.70 -14.80 -14.20
CA SER A 894 23.35 -16.12 -14.75
C SER A 894 22.27 -16.84 -13.94
N TYR A 895 21.91 -16.32 -12.76
CA TYR A 895 20.97 -16.97 -11.87
C TYR A 895 19.56 -17.06 -12.48
N ASP A 896 18.99 -18.27 -12.38
CA ASP A 896 17.67 -18.62 -12.90
C ASP A 896 16.72 -18.91 -11.75
N GLY A 897 16.05 -17.87 -11.24
CA GLY A 897 15.24 -17.95 -10.05
C GLY A 897 13.82 -17.39 -10.20
N GLY A 898 13.09 -17.42 -9.08
CA GLY A 898 11.69 -17.03 -9.02
C GLY A 898 11.43 -15.53 -9.26
N ARG A 899 12.48 -14.70 -9.25
CA ARG A 899 12.37 -13.26 -9.46
C ARG A 899 12.98 -12.76 -10.78
N ASN A 900 13.23 -13.66 -11.71
CA ASN A 900 13.55 -13.33 -13.10
C ASN A 900 12.30 -12.79 -13.77
N ILE A 901 12.07 -11.46 -13.67
CA ILE A 901 10.78 -10.82 -13.94
C ILE A 901 10.34 -11.00 -15.40
N VAL A 902 11.23 -10.72 -16.33
CA VAL A 902 10.93 -10.80 -17.77
C VAL A 902 10.71 -12.24 -18.18
N LYS A 903 11.58 -13.14 -17.73
CA LYS A 903 11.48 -14.57 -18.00
C LYS A 903 10.17 -15.16 -17.45
N ASN A 904 9.83 -14.88 -16.20
CA ASN A 904 8.67 -15.46 -15.52
C ASN A 904 7.34 -14.88 -16.06
N ASN A 905 7.28 -13.59 -16.32
CA ASN A 905 6.08 -12.97 -16.91
C ASN A 905 5.78 -13.49 -18.33
N SER A 906 6.82 -13.91 -19.04
CA SER A 906 6.70 -14.51 -20.39
C SER A 906 6.62 -16.03 -20.36
N ASN A 907 6.54 -16.68 -19.17
CA ASN A 907 6.50 -18.15 -19.00
C ASN A 907 7.66 -18.89 -19.71
N MET A 908 8.84 -18.30 -19.80
CA MET A 908 10.00 -18.90 -20.46
C MET A 908 10.60 -20.03 -19.62
N THR A 909 10.86 -21.17 -20.22
CA THR A 909 11.38 -22.38 -19.52
C THR A 909 12.87 -22.64 -19.74
N TYR A 910 13.56 -21.77 -20.46
CA TYR A 910 14.99 -21.94 -20.80
C TYR A 910 15.89 -21.52 -19.62
N GLN A 911 17.09 -22.14 -19.54
CA GLN A 911 18.04 -21.75 -18.49
C GLN A 911 18.74 -20.42 -18.81
N GLY A 912 19.05 -19.66 -17.76
CA GLY A 912 19.72 -18.38 -17.83
C GLY A 912 18.78 -17.21 -17.51
N ALA A 913 19.31 -16.01 -17.53
CA ALA A 913 18.61 -14.76 -17.25
C ALA A 913 18.42 -13.93 -18.52
N ALA A 914 17.20 -13.48 -18.76
CA ALA A 914 16.82 -12.58 -19.85
C ALA A 914 17.14 -11.11 -19.51
N HIS A 915 17.02 -10.20 -20.48
CA HIS A 915 17.16 -8.75 -20.29
C HIS A 915 16.31 -8.25 -19.12
N ALA A 916 16.89 -7.46 -18.20
CA ALA A 916 16.28 -6.91 -16.99
C ALA A 916 15.89 -7.93 -15.90
N ASP A 917 16.24 -9.21 -15.98
CA ASP A 917 15.92 -10.18 -14.93
C ASP A 917 16.68 -9.92 -13.60
N ASP A 918 17.86 -9.31 -13.64
CA ASP A 918 18.64 -8.91 -12.48
C ASP A 918 17.96 -7.81 -11.63
N ILE A 919 17.06 -7.02 -12.23
CA ILE A 919 16.30 -5.95 -11.55
C ILE A 919 15.42 -6.50 -10.43
N GLY A 920 14.86 -7.69 -10.60
CA GLY A 920 14.02 -8.36 -9.59
C GLY A 920 14.73 -8.68 -8.27
N TYR A 921 16.08 -8.63 -8.26
CA TYR A 921 16.93 -8.88 -7.09
C TYR A 921 17.49 -7.59 -6.47
N LEU A 922 17.23 -6.42 -7.06
CA LEU A 922 17.64 -5.12 -6.54
C LEU A 922 16.46 -4.32 -5.99
N PHE A 923 15.27 -4.49 -6.55
CA PHE A 923 14.07 -3.76 -6.16
C PHE A 923 12.99 -4.72 -5.68
N ASP A 924 12.24 -4.31 -4.66
CA ASP A 924 11.02 -5.00 -4.26
C ASP A 924 9.89 -4.63 -5.22
N TYR A 925 9.91 -5.28 -6.37
CA TYR A 925 8.82 -5.21 -7.34
C TYR A 925 7.51 -5.63 -6.67
N TYR A 926 6.38 -4.99 -7.02
CA TYR A 926 5.07 -5.22 -6.38
C TYR A 926 4.52 -6.65 -6.55
N ASP A 927 5.39 -7.62 -6.65
CA ASP A 927 5.00 -9.02 -6.58
C ASP A 927 4.83 -9.43 -5.12
N LYS A 928 3.61 -9.89 -4.81
CA LYS A 928 3.23 -10.36 -3.45
C LYS A 928 3.85 -11.70 -3.08
N THR A 929 4.69 -12.27 -3.92
CA THR A 929 5.35 -13.55 -3.64
C THR A 929 6.50 -13.36 -2.66
N THR A 930 6.47 -14.12 -1.59
CA THR A 930 7.62 -14.22 -0.68
C THR A 930 8.76 -14.89 -1.45
N PRO A 931 9.97 -14.27 -1.52
CA PRO A 931 11.12 -14.91 -2.19
C PRO A 931 11.39 -16.29 -1.60
N SER A 932 11.84 -17.21 -2.43
CA SER A 932 12.43 -18.48 -1.95
C SER A 932 13.69 -18.18 -1.11
N ALA A 933 14.18 -19.15 -0.36
CA ALA A 933 15.42 -18.96 0.41
C ALA A 933 16.63 -18.68 -0.50
N GLU A 934 16.65 -19.29 -1.69
CA GLU A 934 17.65 -19.07 -2.72
C GLU A 934 17.53 -17.67 -3.32
N ASP A 935 16.33 -17.24 -3.72
CA ASP A 935 16.09 -15.87 -4.22
C ASP A 935 16.48 -14.82 -3.18
N GLN A 936 16.12 -15.03 -1.89
CA GLN A 936 16.46 -14.11 -0.81
C GLN A 936 17.99 -13.98 -0.66
N ARG A 937 18.74 -15.08 -0.80
CA ARG A 937 20.20 -15.06 -0.76
C ARG A 937 20.77 -14.23 -1.90
N ILE A 938 20.26 -14.37 -3.14
CA ILE A 938 20.69 -13.58 -4.28
C ILE A 938 20.33 -12.10 -4.10
N ILE A 939 19.14 -11.78 -3.57
CA ILE A 939 18.77 -10.41 -3.19
C ILE A 939 19.79 -9.84 -2.22
N ASP A 940 20.14 -10.58 -1.16
CA ASP A 940 21.07 -10.13 -0.14
C ASP A 940 22.49 -9.95 -0.71
N GLN A 941 22.94 -10.84 -1.58
CA GLN A 941 24.23 -10.74 -2.28
C GLN A 941 24.25 -9.53 -3.22
N MET A 942 23.29 -9.41 -4.13
CA MET A 942 23.23 -8.33 -5.13
C MET A 942 23.14 -6.95 -4.45
N THR A 943 22.20 -6.78 -3.52
CA THR A 943 22.02 -5.49 -2.84
C THR A 943 23.21 -5.11 -1.98
N THR A 944 23.89 -6.09 -1.36
CA THR A 944 25.15 -5.84 -0.64
C THR A 944 26.26 -5.41 -1.59
N LEU A 945 26.46 -6.10 -2.73
CA LEU A 945 27.47 -5.76 -3.73
C LEU A 945 27.27 -4.35 -4.30
N TRP A 946 26.05 -4.00 -4.74
CA TRP A 946 25.71 -2.68 -5.31
C TRP A 946 25.85 -1.55 -4.29
N THR A 947 25.37 -1.76 -3.08
CA THR A 947 25.49 -0.75 -2.03
C THR A 947 26.90 -0.60 -1.47
N ASN A 948 27.69 -1.67 -1.39
CA ASN A 948 29.13 -1.59 -1.09
C ASN A 948 29.88 -0.79 -2.15
N PHE A 949 29.58 -1.03 -3.43
CA PHE A 949 30.17 -0.25 -4.52
C PHE A 949 29.81 1.23 -4.38
N ALA A 950 28.54 1.56 -4.07
CA ALA A 950 28.11 2.95 -3.85
C ALA A 950 28.80 3.61 -2.65
N LYS A 951 29.07 2.86 -1.58
CA LYS A 951 29.75 3.35 -0.36
C LYS A 951 31.25 3.49 -0.54
N PHE A 952 31.90 2.47 -1.09
CA PHE A 952 33.35 2.29 -1.02
C PHE A 952 34.04 2.35 -2.39
N GLY A 953 33.28 2.33 -3.50
CA GLY A 953 33.82 2.14 -4.86
C GLY A 953 34.45 0.76 -5.05
N ASP A 954 34.10 -0.21 -4.18
CA ASP A 954 34.55 -1.61 -4.21
C ASP A 954 33.35 -2.47 -3.75
N PRO A 955 32.79 -3.36 -4.60
CA PRO A 955 31.62 -4.17 -4.23
C PRO A 955 31.93 -5.24 -3.16
N THR A 956 33.20 -5.61 -3.00
CA THR A 956 33.65 -6.55 -1.98
C THR A 956 34.85 -5.97 -1.22
N PRO A 957 34.64 -4.90 -0.41
CA PRO A 957 35.74 -4.32 0.39
C PRO A 957 36.38 -5.40 1.27
N ASP A 958 35.54 -6.23 1.89
CA ASP A 958 35.90 -7.42 2.65
C ASP A 958 35.14 -8.65 2.12
N THR A 959 35.69 -9.84 2.33
CA THR A 959 34.97 -11.11 2.09
C THR A 959 34.22 -11.51 3.36
N THR A 960 33.00 -11.98 3.20
CA THR A 960 32.11 -12.42 4.28
C THR A 960 31.50 -13.79 3.94
N GLU A 961 30.76 -14.38 4.85
CA GLU A 961 30.01 -15.62 4.57
C GLU A 961 29.02 -15.42 3.41
N LEU A 962 28.36 -14.26 3.35
CA LEU A 962 27.45 -13.88 2.27
C LEU A 962 28.19 -13.63 0.94
N LEU A 963 29.37 -12.99 1.00
CA LEU A 963 30.21 -12.64 -0.14
C LEU A 963 31.57 -13.32 -0.03
N PRO A 964 31.66 -14.64 -0.29
CA PRO A 964 32.91 -15.40 -0.06
C PRO A 964 33.96 -15.15 -1.13
N VAL A 965 33.61 -14.48 -2.23
CA VAL A 965 34.51 -14.26 -3.39
C VAL A 965 34.93 -12.79 -3.43
N LYS A 966 36.24 -12.49 -3.43
CA LYS A 966 36.75 -11.15 -3.72
C LYS A 966 36.56 -10.82 -5.18
N TRP A 967 35.75 -9.80 -5.50
CA TRP A 967 35.55 -9.31 -6.85
C TRP A 967 36.75 -8.47 -7.30
N ILE A 968 37.50 -8.96 -8.28
CA ILE A 968 38.67 -8.30 -8.83
C ILE A 968 38.24 -7.43 -10.03
N PRO A 969 38.61 -6.14 -10.07
CA PRO A 969 38.27 -5.30 -11.21
C PRO A 969 38.90 -5.85 -12.52
N MET A 970 38.23 -5.60 -13.62
CA MET A 970 38.64 -5.89 -14.97
C MET A 970 39.90 -5.07 -15.32
N THR A 971 40.79 -5.66 -16.11
CA THR A 971 41.89 -4.97 -16.76
C THR A 971 41.89 -5.33 -18.25
N LEU A 972 42.60 -4.55 -19.08
CA LEU A 972 42.72 -4.83 -20.51
C LEU A 972 43.37 -6.20 -20.84
N ASP A 973 44.13 -6.78 -19.88
CA ASP A 973 44.78 -8.08 -20.04
C ASP A 973 43.94 -9.26 -19.54
N THR A 974 43.15 -9.06 -18.48
CA THR A 974 42.57 -10.20 -17.74
C THR A 974 41.07 -10.34 -17.88
N TYR A 975 40.30 -9.26 -18.16
CA TYR A 975 38.84 -9.27 -18.33
C TYR A 975 38.11 -10.10 -17.25
N HIS A 976 38.46 -9.88 -15.96
CA HIS A 976 37.77 -10.55 -14.86
C HIS A 976 36.31 -10.13 -14.78
N TYR A 977 35.41 -11.07 -14.45
CA TYR A 977 34.03 -10.81 -14.14
C TYR A 977 33.55 -11.68 -12.98
N LEU A 978 32.56 -11.17 -12.24
CA LEU A 978 31.83 -11.94 -11.26
C LEU A 978 30.64 -12.60 -11.95
N ASP A 979 30.58 -13.89 -11.92
CA ASP A 979 29.40 -14.65 -12.33
C ASP A 979 28.47 -14.75 -11.12
N ILE A 980 27.25 -14.20 -11.26
CA ILE A 980 26.22 -14.19 -10.23
C ILE A 980 25.19 -15.26 -10.59
N ASP A 981 25.37 -16.42 -9.97
CA ASP A 981 24.53 -17.59 -10.14
C ASP A 981 24.21 -18.17 -8.73
N ASN A 982 23.78 -19.42 -8.66
CA ASN A 982 23.59 -20.13 -7.39
C ASN A 982 24.81 -20.00 -6.44
N GLU A 983 26.00 -19.91 -6.97
CA GLU A 983 27.22 -19.58 -6.23
C GLU A 983 27.97 -18.46 -6.94
N LEU A 984 28.44 -17.47 -6.19
CA LEU A 984 29.28 -16.42 -6.74
C LEU A 984 30.62 -17.00 -7.21
N ALA A 985 31.05 -16.72 -8.44
CA ALA A 985 32.28 -17.19 -9.01
C ALA A 985 33.05 -16.09 -9.73
N LEU A 986 34.35 -15.89 -9.41
CA LEU A 986 35.19 -14.99 -10.18
C LEU A 986 35.73 -15.75 -11.39
N LYS A 987 35.38 -15.30 -12.59
CA LYS A 987 35.74 -15.87 -13.87
C LYS A 987 36.52 -14.87 -14.74
N LYS A 988 36.91 -15.25 -15.93
CA LYS A 988 37.62 -14.40 -16.87
C LYS A 988 37.02 -14.53 -18.25
N ARG A 989 36.96 -13.41 -18.98
CA ARG A 989 36.58 -13.35 -20.40
C ARG A 989 35.20 -13.99 -20.64
N ALA A 990 34.16 -13.31 -20.22
CA ALA A 990 32.79 -13.73 -20.49
C ALA A 990 32.61 -13.96 -22.01
N PHE A 991 32.05 -15.12 -22.37
CA PHE A 991 31.79 -15.53 -23.76
C PHE A 991 32.98 -15.31 -24.70
N ASN A 992 34.17 -15.76 -24.29
CA ASN A 992 35.47 -15.41 -24.85
C ASN A 992 35.58 -15.53 -26.38
N ASP A 993 35.15 -16.63 -26.96
CA ASP A 993 35.16 -16.90 -28.42
C ASP A 993 34.24 -15.94 -29.17
N ARG A 994 33.03 -15.74 -28.71
CA ARG A 994 32.03 -14.82 -29.30
C ARG A 994 32.49 -13.36 -29.21
N MET A 995 32.99 -12.92 -28.05
CA MET A 995 33.49 -11.55 -27.87
C MET A 995 34.75 -11.29 -28.69
N SER A 996 35.66 -12.29 -28.81
CA SER A 996 36.85 -12.18 -29.67
C SER A 996 36.49 -12.11 -31.15
N PHE A 997 35.48 -12.87 -31.59
CA PHE A 997 34.92 -12.78 -32.93
C PHE A 997 34.41 -11.38 -33.21
N TRP A 998 33.56 -10.81 -32.33
CA TRP A 998 33.02 -9.49 -32.53
C TRP A 998 34.07 -8.38 -32.47
N GLU A 999 35.09 -8.47 -31.60
CA GLU A 999 36.16 -7.50 -31.58
C GLU A 999 36.93 -7.49 -32.94
N LEU A 1000 37.21 -8.66 -33.48
CA LEU A 1000 37.84 -8.78 -34.80
C LEU A 1000 36.91 -8.28 -35.92
N PHE A 1001 35.65 -8.64 -35.88
CA PHE A 1001 34.63 -8.25 -36.86
C PHE A 1001 34.46 -6.71 -36.94
N PHE A 1002 34.26 -6.05 -35.78
CA PHE A 1002 34.16 -4.60 -35.75
C PHE A 1002 35.45 -3.90 -36.17
N LYS A 1003 36.60 -4.41 -35.77
CA LYS A 1003 37.90 -3.86 -36.21
C LYS A 1003 38.10 -3.98 -37.73
N ALA A 1004 37.78 -5.12 -38.32
CA ALA A 1004 37.89 -5.32 -39.76
C ALA A 1004 36.93 -4.41 -40.56
N ASN A 1005 35.75 -4.10 -40.00
CA ASN A 1005 34.67 -3.36 -40.65
C ASN A 1005 34.46 -1.96 -40.06
N GLU A 1006 35.43 -1.43 -39.30
CA GLU A 1006 35.31 -0.12 -38.61
C GLU A 1006 34.91 1.02 -39.57
N LYS A 1007 35.46 1.03 -40.80
CA LYS A 1007 35.18 2.06 -41.83
C LYS A 1007 33.77 1.97 -42.41
N LYS A 1008 33.08 0.86 -42.21
CA LYS A 1008 31.67 0.62 -42.60
C LYS A 1008 30.67 0.98 -41.55
N LEU A 1009 31.11 1.29 -40.32
CA LEU A 1009 30.20 1.75 -39.25
C LEU A 1009 29.52 3.04 -39.71
N LYS A 1010 28.19 3.10 -39.53
CA LYS A 1010 27.41 4.33 -39.82
C LYS A 1010 27.92 5.49 -39.01
N GLY A 1011 28.20 6.62 -39.66
CA GLY A 1011 28.71 7.84 -39.02
C GLY A 1011 30.19 7.84 -38.64
N TYR A 1012 30.96 6.84 -39.05
CA TYR A 1012 32.42 6.87 -38.89
C TYR A 1012 33.03 7.97 -39.75
N ARG A 1013 33.71 8.95 -39.11
CA ARG A 1013 34.43 10.01 -39.82
C ARG A 1013 35.78 9.45 -40.28
N ARG A 1014 36.08 9.51 -41.59
CA ARG A 1014 37.43 9.29 -42.11
C ARG A 1014 38.29 10.47 -41.66
N ASN A 1015 39.19 10.31 -40.73
CA ASN A 1015 40.23 11.28 -40.42
C ASN A 1015 41.14 11.52 -41.62
#